data_0e75e87bcf090b0ce79a98db9eef4ac0
#
_entry.id   0e75e87bcf090b0ce79a98db9eef4ac0
#
_cell.length_a   1.000
_cell.length_b   1.000
_cell.length_c   1.000
_cell.angle_alpha   90.00
_cell.angle_beta   90.00
_cell.angle_gamma   90.00
#
_symmetry.space_group_name_H-M   'P 1'
#
loop_
_entity.id
_entity.type
_entity.pdbx_description
1 polymer ?
#
loop_
_entity_poly.entity_id
_entity_poly.type
_entity_poly.pdbx_seq_one_letter_code
_entity_poly.pdbx_strand_id
1 'polypeptide(L)'
;MNLQEIQLHKKQIDVLLPDKRVFEALAVLKRLVDASAVYEFNNELANIRTSYQYMLQFFSSGATDPEQEKMLISIITQIYTLRDKCIIHLSQTDSFDFFFTRYQSLKQVNLSQLLEQYNNITNKYTLLMNADDEQQNHAAINDLLQQCEKAVIAIFNKIWCSFPLSSSETSVLRSLFDANDVDSDTKSVLISALFLGICKFFDEQKLALLLHAYCNCSSHDVQIRAIVAFVLVMYIYQNRTHFSSQIQVLLDNASQLPCFQSDIKSVFNRLIRSRNTENITKLMREDLMPNLLKIRSDIFDKIKDKNTTADLLNLEANPEWQEWLDKSGISKKMEELNELQFEGGDVFISAFSHLKSFPFFNTIANWFLPFNANHSSIKSSFSGDKGALLSTLIKSAPVLCDSDKYSLCFSLSAMPDSQLQMMMNQFNAQQEQLKEMADESSANDQVIRDRLINQYVQDLYRFFKLYSRRRDFPAIFDSDLNLINIPLLGPYMHNKESISIAAEFYFKNGFYNDAISYYKYLLDNWNDNDMIIYQKIGFAYQLQGDFEHAVDYYLKYDIINDSDLWNLQHIAACYKALKNNDKSFEYYSKAYELKPESITTCLSLGHHFLEKSELDEALKYYYKVDYLDTKKHRSWRPIAWCSFLKGDFEQSHNYYEKIINNLTPTAHDYLNYGHLVLCSQGVSGAIDFYVKALNKFDNKHEVFAKAFNADALVLKDKGIDMASLPLICDTVFLKNEQNPQ
;
A
#
# COMPACT_ATOMS: atom_id res chain seq x y z
N MET A 1 -16.49 30.69 -10.89
CA MET A 1 -15.30 29.80 -10.86
C MET A 1 -15.80 28.38 -10.67
N ASN A 2 -15.36 27.43 -11.48
CA ASN A 2 -15.79 26.03 -11.36
C ASN A 2 -14.99 25.27 -10.27
N LEU A 3 -15.46 24.07 -9.86
CA LEU A 3 -14.85 23.30 -8.79
C LEU A 3 -13.39 22.89 -9.11
N GLN A 4 -13.08 22.61 -10.38
CA GLN A 4 -11.72 22.26 -10.81
C GLN A 4 -10.75 23.44 -10.68
N GLU A 5 -11.20 24.64 -11.04
CA GLU A 5 -10.40 25.86 -10.88
C GLU A 5 -10.15 26.18 -9.41
N ILE A 6 -11.16 26.00 -8.54
CA ILE A 6 -11.02 26.19 -7.08
C ILE A 6 -9.95 25.22 -6.54
N GLN A 7 -10.01 23.94 -6.90
CA GLN A 7 -9.03 22.94 -6.47
C GLN A 7 -7.62 23.22 -7.03
N LEU A 8 -7.52 23.73 -8.25
CA LEU A 8 -6.24 24.13 -8.84
C LEU A 8 -5.60 25.27 -8.05
N HIS A 9 -6.37 26.32 -7.75
CA HIS A 9 -5.86 27.46 -6.97
C HIS A 9 -5.51 27.06 -5.52
N LYS A 10 -6.30 26.16 -4.91
CA LYS A 10 -5.93 25.58 -3.60
C LYS A 10 -4.57 24.92 -3.65
N LYS A 11 -4.33 24.02 -4.63
CA LYS A 11 -3.04 23.33 -4.79
C LYS A 11 -1.89 24.29 -5.05
N GLN A 12 -2.10 25.34 -5.87
CA GLN A 12 -1.09 26.34 -6.13
C GLN A 12 -0.63 27.06 -4.84
N ILE A 13 -1.58 27.46 -3.99
CA ILE A 13 -1.27 28.09 -2.70
C ILE A 13 -0.56 27.11 -1.77
N ASP A 14 -0.97 25.82 -1.74
CA ASP A 14 -0.37 24.78 -0.91
C ASP A 14 1.10 24.48 -1.32
N VAL A 15 1.48 24.73 -2.57
CA VAL A 15 2.88 24.60 -3.05
C VAL A 15 3.70 25.85 -2.76
N LEU A 16 3.12 27.05 -2.92
CA LEU A 16 3.86 28.30 -2.83
C LEU A 16 4.22 28.70 -1.39
N LEU A 17 3.32 28.46 -0.44
CA LEU A 17 3.49 28.93 0.94
C LEU A 17 4.61 28.21 1.72
N PRO A 18 4.83 26.89 1.59
CA PRO A 18 5.96 26.21 2.22
C PRO A 18 7.31 26.79 1.78
N ASP A 19 7.42 27.18 0.50
CA ASP A 19 8.62 27.84 -0.05
C ASP A 19 8.72 29.33 0.31
N LYS A 20 7.83 29.84 1.18
CA LYS A 20 7.75 31.25 1.58
C LYS A 20 7.53 32.22 0.40
N ARG A 21 6.97 31.75 -0.74
CA ARG A 21 6.63 32.55 -1.93
C ARG A 21 5.30 33.29 -1.75
N VAL A 22 5.25 34.13 -0.71
CA VAL A 22 4.02 34.79 -0.23
C VAL A 22 3.44 35.73 -1.29
N PHE A 23 4.26 36.47 -2.03
CA PHE A 23 3.79 37.41 -3.05
C PHE A 23 2.97 36.72 -4.15
N GLU A 24 3.45 35.58 -4.63
CA GLU A 24 2.76 34.79 -5.64
C GLU A 24 1.50 34.13 -5.07
N ALA A 25 1.57 33.61 -3.84
CA ALA A 25 0.42 33.06 -3.14
C ALA A 25 -0.71 34.09 -2.99
N LEU A 26 -0.37 35.35 -2.64
CA LEU A 26 -1.34 36.46 -2.57
C LEU A 26 -1.97 36.80 -3.94
N ALA A 27 -1.23 36.65 -5.04
CA ALA A 27 -1.76 36.82 -6.37
C ALA A 27 -2.79 35.74 -6.76
N VAL A 28 -2.53 34.47 -6.37
CA VAL A 28 -3.48 33.38 -6.56
C VAL A 28 -4.70 33.55 -5.64
N LEU A 29 -4.48 33.89 -4.36
CA LEU A 29 -5.55 34.14 -3.39
C LEU A 29 -6.50 35.24 -3.86
N LYS A 30 -5.97 36.32 -4.48
CA LYS A 30 -6.78 37.39 -5.05
C LYS A 30 -7.84 36.86 -6.02
N ARG A 31 -7.48 35.89 -6.87
CA ARG A 31 -8.43 35.30 -7.84
C ARG A 31 -9.59 34.59 -7.15
N LEU A 32 -9.33 33.90 -6.01
CA LEU A 32 -10.37 33.28 -5.18
C LEU A 32 -11.26 34.33 -4.49
N VAL A 33 -10.64 35.39 -3.98
CA VAL A 33 -11.36 36.49 -3.34
C VAL A 33 -12.24 37.23 -4.33
N ASP A 34 -11.71 37.59 -5.51
CA ASP A 34 -12.47 38.28 -6.59
C ASP A 34 -13.66 37.39 -7.06
N ALA A 35 -13.45 36.07 -7.16
CA ALA A 35 -14.52 35.13 -7.54
C ALA A 35 -15.60 34.99 -6.47
N SER A 36 -15.26 35.16 -5.17
CA SER A 36 -16.22 35.05 -4.08
C SER A 36 -17.18 36.23 -4.01
N ALA A 37 -16.81 37.39 -4.56
CA ALA A 37 -17.56 38.65 -4.55
C ALA A 37 -17.97 39.11 -3.14
N VAL A 38 -17.26 38.70 -2.07
CA VAL A 38 -17.51 39.06 -0.69
C VAL A 38 -16.64 40.25 -0.29
N TYR A 39 -17.26 41.35 0.13
CA TYR A 39 -16.55 42.57 0.51
C TYR A 39 -15.59 42.37 1.69
N GLU A 40 -16.00 41.59 2.69
CA GLU A 40 -15.16 41.29 3.86
C GLU A 40 -13.84 40.58 3.49
N PHE A 41 -13.87 39.67 2.54
CA PHE A 41 -12.69 38.95 2.07
C PHE A 41 -11.70 39.87 1.35
N ASN A 42 -12.22 40.87 0.60
CA ASN A 42 -11.38 41.90 0.00
C ASN A 42 -10.65 42.73 1.04
N ASN A 43 -11.31 43.08 2.14
CA ASN A 43 -10.70 43.83 3.24
C ASN A 43 -9.64 42.98 3.97
N GLU A 44 -9.95 41.70 4.26
CA GLU A 44 -8.98 40.78 4.85
C GLU A 44 -7.74 40.64 3.95
N LEU A 45 -7.92 40.47 2.64
CA LEU A 45 -6.82 40.39 1.68
C LEU A 45 -5.98 41.68 1.65
N ALA A 46 -6.62 42.87 1.69
CA ALA A 46 -5.95 44.14 1.71
C ALA A 46 -5.08 44.28 2.97
N ASN A 47 -5.62 43.89 4.13
CA ASN A 47 -4.87 43.93 5.39
C ASN A 47 -3.65 42.99 5.37
N ILE A 48 -3.80 41.77 4.88
CA ILE A 48 -2.70 40.82 4.74
C ILE A 48 -1.62 41.37 3.83
N ARG A 49 -2.00 41.97 2.68
CA ARG A 49 -1.07 42.60 1.74
C ARG A 49 -0.33 43.75 2.38
N THR A 50 -1.02 44.61 3.08
CA THR A 50 -0.42 45.75 3.75
C THR A 50 0.58 45.32 4.83
N SER A 51 0.23 44.32 5.64
CA SER A 51 1.13 43.77 6.65
C SER A 51 2.40 43.17 5.99
N TYR A 52 2.23 42.45 4.89
CA TYR A 52 3.34 41.86 4.15
C TYR A 52 4.25 42.96 3.51
N GLN A 53 3.63 44.00 2.95
CA GLN A 53 4.38 45.15 2.38
C GLN A 53 5.21 45.86 3.45
N TYR A 54 4.67 46.13 4.63
CA TYR A 54 5.41 46.72 5.74
C TYR A 54 6.57 45.83 6.16
N MET A 55 6.38 44.54 6.28
CA MET A 55 7.45 43.60 6.61
C MET A 55 8.58 43.65 5.56
N LEU A 56 8.23 43.69 4.26
CA LEU A 56 9.22 43.79 3.17
C LEU A 56 9.95 45.13 3.15
N GLN A 57 9.28 46.26 3.42
CA GLN A 57 9.88 47.55 3.54
C GLN A 57 10.89 47.58 4.68
N PHE A 58 10.54 47.03 5.82
CA PHE A 58 11.43 46.91 6.96
C PHE A 58 12.65 46.07 6.66
N PHE A 59 12.44 44.91 6.03
CA PHE A 59 13.50 44.01 5.57
C PHE A 59 14.46 44.72 4.58
N SER A 60 13.87 45.45 3.62
CA SER A 60 14.68 46.18 2.60
C SER A 60 15.50 47.32 3.16
N SER A 61 15.14 47.85 4.35
CA SER A 61 15.93 48.87 5.05
C SER A 61 17.19 48.31 5.77
N GLY A 62 17.39 46.97 5.70
CA GLY A 62 18.51 46.29 6.35
C GLY A 62 18.35 46.07 7.85
N ALA A 63 17.19 46.37 8.40
CA ALA A 63 16.91 46.14 9.81
C ALA A 63 16.63 44.62 10.06
N THR A 64 17.25 44.08 11.08
CA THR A 64 16.98 42.71 11.57
C THR A 64 15.99 42.77 12.72
N ASP A 65 14.83 42.18 12.52
CA ASP A 65 13.80 42.04 13.55
C ASP A 65 13.73 40.59 14.04
N PRO A 66 13.96 40.33 15.34
CA PRO A 66 13.82 38.99 15.92
C PRO A 66 12.40 38.41 15.75
N GLU A 67 11.37 39.25 15.60
CA GLU A 67 9.98 38.84 15.43
C GLU A 67 9.57 38.66 13.95
N GLN A 68 10.49 38.91 13.01
CA GLN A 68 10.19 38.81 11.56
C GLN A 68 9.66 37.47 11.15
N GLU A 69 10.20 36.37 11.68
CA GLU A 69 9.77 35.03 11.37
C GLU A 69 8.34 34.73 11.92
N LYS A 70 8.05 35.20 13.13
CA LYS A 70 6.70 35.09 13.71
C LYS A 70 5.67 35.88 12.90
N MET A 71 6.07 37.08 12.42
CA MET A 71 5.21 37.91 11.58
C MET A 71 4.92 37.22 10.23
N LEU A 72 5.95 36.64 9.61
CA LEU A 72 5.78 35.86 8.37
C LEU A 72 4.86 34.66 8.57
N ILE A 73 5.03 33.91 9.65
CA ILE A 73 4.17 32.77 10.03
C ILE A 73 2.71 33.22 10.20
N SER A 74 2.50 34.36 10.87
CA SER A 74 1.17 34.93 11.04
C SER A 74 0.52 35.28 9.70
N ILE A 75 1.27 35.90 8.78
CA ILE A 75 0.79 36.23 7.42
C ILE A 75 0.42 34.96 6.65
N ILE A 76 1.27 33.94 6.67
CA ILE A 76 1.01 32.66 6.01
C ILE A 76 -0.26 32.01 6.58
N THR A 77 -0.44 32.02 7.90
CA THR A 77 -1.64 31.49 8.57
C THR A 77 -2.91 32.23 8.15
N GLN A 78 -2.84 33.56 8.04
CA GLN A 78 -3.95 34.39 7.56
C GLN A 78 -4.30 34.08 6.09
N ILE A 79 -3.31 33.87 5.22
CA ILE A 79 -3.52 33.49 3.82
C ILE A 79 -4.26 32.16 3.73
N TYR A 80 -3.82 31.15 4.49
CA TYR A 80 -4.51 29.85 4.53
C TYR A 80 -5.95 30.00 5.05
N THR A 81 -6.17 30.78 6.07
CA THR A 81 -7.49 30.99 6.66
C THR A 81 -8.46 31.67 5.68
N LEU A 82 -8.00 32.75 5.02
CA LEU A 82 -8.81 33.46 4.03
C LEU A 82 -9.09 32.58 2.79
N ARG A 83 -8.09 31.80 2.33
CA ARG A 83 -8.28 30.83 1.26
C ARG A 83 -9.41 29.86 1.60
N ASP A 84 -9.37 29.26 2.79
CA ASP A 84 -10.38 28.28 3.20
C ASP A 84 -11.77 28.90 3.31
N LYS A 85 -11.89 30.14 3.82
CA LYS A 85 -13.15 30.90 3.82
C LYS A 85 -13.69 31.11 2.40
N CYS A 86 -12.83 31.50 1.45
CA CYS A 86 -13.21 31.69 0.05
C CYS A 86 -13.69 30.38 -0.57
N ILE A 87 -12.95 29.27 -0.37
CA ILE A 87 -13.32 27.96 -0.90
C ILE A 87 -14.69 27.52 -0.37
N ILE A 88 -14.93 27.67 0.92
CA ILE A 88 -16.23 27.34 1.52
C ILE A 88 -17.35 28.17 0.88
N HIS A 89 -17.16 29.47 0.76
CA HIS A 89 -18.18 30.35 0.18
C HIS A 89 -18.48 29.98 -1.28
N LEU A 90 -17.44 29.76 -2.09
CA LEU A 90 -17.60 29.38 -3.48
C LEU A 90 -18.22 27.99 -3.68
N SER A 91 -17.92 27.06 -2.78
CA SER A 91 -18.44 25.68 -2.86
C SER A 91 -19.85 25.52 -2.31
N GLN A 92 -20.36 26.49 -1.52
CA GLN A 92 -21.75 26.47 -1.00
C GLN A 92 -22.79 26.60 -2.11
N THR A 93 -22.42 27.13 -3.27
CA THR A 93 -23.30 27.26 -4.44
C THR A 93 -23.42 25.96 -5.24
N ASP A 94 -22.58 24.97 -4.97
CA ASP A 94 -22.59 23.66 -5.63
C ASP A 94 -23.51 22.70 -4.87
N SER A 95 -24.73 22.50 -5.37
CA SER A 95 -25.77 21.65 -4.74
C SER A 95 -25.46 20.15 -4.77
N PHE A 96 -24.39 19.72 -5.44
CA PHE A 96 -24.00 18.32 -5.57
C PHE A 96 -23.02 17.83 -4.50
N ASP A 97 -22.33 18.74 -3.78
CA ASP A 97 -21.42 18.34 -2.70
C ASP A 97 -22.22 17.96 -1.44
N PHE A 98 -22.09 16.69 -1.07
CA PHE A 98 -22.78 16.10 0.08
C PHE A 98 -22.43 16.80 1.42
N PHE A 99 -21.16 17.21 1.59
CA PHE A 99 -20.72 17.92 2.78
C PHE A 99 -21.44 19.28 2.91
N PHE A 100 -21.45 20.08 1.84
CA PHE A 100 -22.05 21.41 1.87
C PHE A 100 -23.57 21.38 2.04
N THR A 101 -24.24 20.37 1.43
CA THR A 101 -25.68 20.16 1.68
C THR A 101 -25.97 19.89 3.14
N ARG A 102 -25.17 19.05 3.80
CA ARG A 102 -25.30 18.78 5.23
C ARG A 102 -24.86 19.97 6.09
N TYR A 103 -23.78 20.63 5.74
CA TYR A 103 -23.32 21.85 6.42
C TYR A 103 -24.43 22.89 6.51
N GLN A 104 -25.10 23.17 5.38
CA GLN A 104 -26.21 24.13 5.36
C GLN A 104 -27.37 23.69 6.25
N SER A 105 -27.76 22.41 6.21
CA SER A 105 -28.87 21.91 7.04
C SER A 105 -28.57 21.94 8.54
N LEU A 106 -27.28 21.84 8.92
CA LEU A 106 -26.84 21.79 10.33
C LEU A 106 -26.31 23.12 10.85
N LYS A 107 -26.25 24.17 10.02
CA LYS A 107 -25.70 25.47 10.39
C LYS A 107 -26.41 26.10 11.59
N GLN A 108 -27.74 25.96 11.68
CA GLN A 108 -28.57 26.53 12.77
C GLN A 108 -28.74 25.57 13.97
N VAL A 109 -28.27 24.32 13.85
CA VAL A 109 -28.41 23.33 14.91
C VAL A 109 -27.38 23.62 16.01
N ASN A 110 -27.85 23.75 17.26
CA ASN A 110 -27.00 24.01 18.41
C ASN A 110 -26.47 22.69 18.98
N LEU A 111 -25.11 22.56 19.07
CA LEU A 111 -24.46 21.38 19.61
C LEU A 111 -24.82 21.11 21.08
N SER A 112 -24.92 22.15 21.89
CA SER A 112 -25.30 22.01 23.32
C SER A 112 -26.70 21.41 23.49
N GLN A 113 -27.65 21.78 22.63
CA GLN A 113 -29.01 21.22 22.66
C GLN A 113 -29.00 19.73 22.25
N LEU A 114 -28.23 19.35 21.26
CA LEU A 114 -28.08 17.93 20.87
C LEU A 114 -27.49 17.08 21.99
N LEU A 115 -26.49 17.60 22.70
CA LEU A 115 -25.89 16.92 23.85
C LEU A 115 -26.85 16.83 25.04
N GLU A 116 -27.61 17.86 25.32
CA GLU A 116 -28.65 17.82 26.34
C GLU A 116 -29.72 16.78 26.02
N GLN A 117 -30.16 16.70 24.77
CA GLN A 117 -31.08 15.65 24.32
C GLN A 117 -30.49 14.26 24.49
N TYR A 118 -29.25 14.07 24.09
CA TYR A 118 -28.53 12.79 24.27
C TYR A 118 -28.47 12.40 25.74
N ASN A 119 -28.04 13.29 26.62
CA ASN A 119 -27.95 13.04 28.06
C ASN A 119 -29.32 12.70 28.68
N ASN A 120 -30.38 13.39 28.26
CA ASN A 120 -31.73 13.10 28.72
C ASN A 120 -32.22 11.71 28.29
N ILE A 121 -31.91 11.28 27.07
CA ILE A 121 -32.27 9.96 26.56
C ILE A 121 -31.43 8.88 27.28
N THR A 122 -30.13 9.09 27.43
CA THR A 122 -29.22 8.16 28.11
C THR A 122 -29.59 7.96 29.57
N ASN A 123 -29.93 9.03 30.27
CA ASN A 123 -30.42 8.96 31.66
C ASN A 123 -31.70 8.13 31.80
N LYS A 124 -32.66 8.32 30.88
CA LYS A 124 -33.90 7.52 30.83
C LYS A 124 -33.59 6.05 30.53
N TYR A 125 -32.70 5.80 29.58
CA TYR A 125 -32.26 4.45 29.25
C TYR A 125 -31.61 3.74 30.43
N THR A 126 -30.69 4.40 31.13
CA THR A 126 -30.04 3.86 32.33
C THR A 126 -31.02 3.59 33.47
N LEU A 127 -31.99 4.49 33.68
CA LEU A 127 -33.04 4.30 34.70
C LEU A 127 -33.90 3.05 34.39
N LEU A 128 -34.28 2.84 33.12
CA LEU A 128 -35.08 1.68 32.74
C LEU A 128 -34.29 0.38 32.78
N MET A 129 -33.01 0.40 32.47
CA MET A 129 -32.14 -0.77 32.57
C MET A 129 -31.88 -1.23 34.00
N ASN A 130 -31.96 -0.29 34.98
CA ASN A 130 -31.80 -0.57 36.41
C ASN A 130 -33.13 -0.87 37.14
N ALA A 131 -34.27 -0.88 36.42
CA ALA A 131 -35.57 -1.20 37.00
C ALA A 131 -35.80 -2.72 37.03
N ASP A 132 -36.36 -3.26 38.12
CA ASP A 132 -36.52 -4.69 38.38
C ASP A 132 -37.46 -5.43 37.39
N ASP A 133 -38.16 -4.75 36.50
CA ASP A 133 -39.09 -5.30 35.51
C ASP A 133 -38.57 -5.26 34.08
N GLU A 134 -37.44 -5.90 33.82
CA GLU A 134 -36.82 -5.97 32.46
C GLU A 134 -37.75 -6.51 31.37
N GLN A 135 -38.62 -7.49 31.67
CA GLN A 135 -39.49 -8.13 30.68
C GLN A 135 -40.66 -7.24 30.20
N GLN A 136 -41.18 -6.34 31.05
CA GLN A 136 -42.25 -5.44 30.64
C GLN A 136 -41.74 -4.19 29.89
N ASN A 137 -40.47 -3.84 30.06
CA ASN A 137 -39.86 -2.62 29.51
C ASN A 137 -39.08 -2.87 28.21
N HIS A 138 -39.02 -4.10 27.67
CA HIS A 138 -38.18 -4.44 26.52
C HIS A 138 -38.40 -3.58 25.28
N ALA A 139 -39.65 -3.23 24.97
CA ALA A 139 -39.99 -2.37 23.83
C ALA A 139 -39.53 -0.91 24.06
N ALA A 140 -39.72 -0.39 25.27
CA ALA A 140 -39.28 0.96 25.63
C ALA A 140 -37.75 1.09 25.66
N ILE A 141 -37.08 0.07 26.19
CA ILE A 141 -35.60 0.00 26.21
C ILE A 141 -35.02 0.00 24.78
N ASN A 142 -35.61 -0.76 23.88
CA ASN A 142 -35.15 -0.83 22.47
C ASN A 142 -35.44 0.51 21.73
N ASP A 143 -36.55 1.16 22.00
CA ASP A 143 -36.84 2.47 21.42
C ASP A 143 -35.85 3.55 21.93
N LEU A 144 -35.58 3.58 23.23
CA LEU A 144 -34.57 4.50 23.77
C LEU A 144 -33.16 4.22 23.25
N LEU A 145 -32.80 2.97 23.08
CA LEU A 145 -31.51 2.59 22.46
C LEU A 145 -31.40 3.17 21.05
N GLN A 146 -32.45 2.99 20.21
CA GLN A 146 -32.46 3.57 18.87
C GLN A 146 -32.42 5.09 18.89
N GLN A 147 -33.08 5.73 19.89
CA GLN A 147 -33.01 7.18 20.05
C GLN A 147 -31.60 7.64 20.44
N CYS A 148 -30.91 6.93 21.34
CA CYS A 148 -29.50 7.19 21.67
C CYS A 148 -28.59 7.10 20.42
N GLU A 149 -28.71 6.02 19.65
CA GLU A 149 -27.95 5.83 18.42
C GLU A 149 -28.19 6.96 17.41
N LYS A 150 -29.45 7.37 17.22
CA LYS A 150 -29.80 8.52 16.36
C LYS A 150 -29.23 9.84 16.87
N ALA A 151 -29.23 10.04 18.18
CA ALA A 151 -28.65 11.24 18.80
C ALA A 151 -27.14 11.31 18.59
N VAL A 152 -26.41 10.18 18.76
CA VAL A 152 -24.98 10.09 18.48
C VAL A 152 -24.68 10.41 17.02
N ILE A 153 -25.47 9.87 16.08
CA ILE A 153 -25.33 10.18 14.63
C ILE A 153 -25.58 11.67 14.37
N ALA A 154 -26.54 12.29 15.02
CA ALA A 154 -26.80 13.72 14.86
C ALA A 154 -25.66 14.59 15.38
N ILE A 155 -25.10 14.26 16.55
CA ILE A 155 -23.91 14.90 17.13
C ILE A 155 -22.71 14.72 16.21
N PHE A 156 -22.45 13.49 15.75
CA PHE A 156 -21.40 13.19 14.79
C PHE A 156 -21.49 14.09 13.54
N ASN A 157 -22.65 14.15 12.90
CA ASN A 157 -22.86 14.96 11.71
C ASN A 157 -22.64 16.45 12.00
N LYS A 158 -23.08 16.95 13.15
CA LYS A 158 -22.87 18.35 13.56
C LYS A 158 -21.39 18.66 13.73
N ILE A 159 -20.62 17.81 14.43
CA ILE A 159 -19.18 17.99 14.64
C ILE A 159 -18.43 17.91 13.31
N TRP A 160 -18.73 16.90 12.51
CA TRP A 160 -18.10 16.71 11.19
C TRP A 160 -18.30 17.92 10.29
N CYS A 161 -19.54 18.43 10.20
CA CYS A 161 -19.89 19.54 9.32
C CYS A 161 -19.65 20.94 9.92
N SER A 162 -19.27 21.09 11.21
CA SER A 162 -18.97 22.39 11.80
C SER A 162 -17.61 22.90 11.31
N PHE A 163 -17.57 24.13 10.77
CA PHE A 163 -16.33 24.82 10.41
C PHE A 163 -16.56 26.34 10.28
N PRO A 164 -15.67 27.18 10.85
CA PRO A 164 -14.72 26.82 11.91
C PRO A 164 -15.47 26.45 13.20
N LEU A 165 -14.85 25.61 14.04
CA LEU A 165 -15.41 25.30 15.34
C LEU A 165 -15.36 26.54 16.24
N SER A 166 -16.50 26.95 16.80
CA SER A 166 -16.56 28.11 17.69
C SER A 166 -15.94 27.82 19.06
N SER A 167 -15.47 28.86 19.75
CA SER A 167 -14.89 28.69 21.10
C SER A 167 -15.91 28.07 22.10
N SER A 168 -17.22 28.38 21.95
CA SER A 168 -18.26 27.77 22.76
C SER A 168 -18.44 26.28 22.46
N GLU A 169 -18.48 25.88 21.18
CA GLU A 169 -18.55 24.46 20.78
C GLU A 169 -17.27 23.69 21.21
N THR A 170 -16.09 24.30 21.10
CA THR A 170 -14.85 23.73 21.60
C THR A 170 -14.90 23.46 23.11
N SER A 171 -15.39 24.40 23.90
CA SER A 171 -15.55 24.25 25.36
C SER A 171 -16.51 23.11 25.71
N VAL A 172 -17.64 23.04 25.01
CA VAL A 172 -18.64 21.98 25.18
C VAL A 172 -18.07 20.61 24.85
N LEU A 173 -17.34 20.46 23.72
CA LEU A 173 -16.70 19.20 23.33
C LEU A 173 -15.59 18.79 24.30
N ARG A 174 -14.81 19.76 24.82
CA ARG A 174 -13.79 19.49 25.84
C ARG A 174 -14.45 18.91 27.10
N SER A 175 -15.51 19.53 27.60
CA SER A 175 -16.27 19.02 28.76
C SER A 175 -16.84 17.63 28.49
N LEU A 176 -17.28 17.32 27.28
CA LEU A 176 -17.78 15.99 26.90
C LEU A 176 -16.67 14.93 26.98
N PHE A 177 -15.47 15.24 26.47
CA PHE A 177 -14.35 14.29 26.54
C PHE A 177 -13.86 14.08 27.98
N ASP A 178 -13.95 15.10 28.84
CA ASP A 178 -13.57 15.01 30.26
C ASP A 178 -14.65 14.32 31.12
N ALA A 179 -15.91 14.28 30.66
CA ALA A 179 -17.03 13.71 31.41
C ALA A 179 -16.92 12.18 31.55
N ASN A 180 -17.09 11.66 32.76
CA ASN A 180 -17.02 10.21 33.02
C ASN A 180 -18.36 9.48 32.75
N ASP A 181 -19.44 10.20 32.64
CA ASP A 181 -20.81 9.71 32.42
C ASP A 181 -21.12 9.48 30.92
N VAL A 182 -20.29 9.99 30.02
CA VAL A 182 -20.42 9.74 28.58
C VAL A 182 -19.68 8.45 28.22
N ASP A 183 -20.40 7.56 27.56
CA ASP A 183 -19.88 6.27 27.12
C ASP A 183 -18.64 6.40 26.20
N SER A 184 -17.67 5.49 26.40
CA SER A 184 -16.42 5.46 25.61
C SER A 184 -16.68 5.24 24.13
N ASP A 185 -17.67 4.42 23.75
CA ASP A 185 -18.02 4.13 22.37
C ASP A 185 -18.49 5.41 21.66
N THR A 186 -19.33 6.21 22.35
CA THR A 186 -19.76 7.53 21.86
C THR A 186 -18.57 8.47 21.65
N LYS A 187 -17.68 8.60 22.64
CA LYS A 187 -16.46 9.42 22.51
C LYS A 187 -15.60 8.98 21.32
N SER A 188 -15.41 7.68 21.15
CA SER A 188 -14.63 7.08 20.05
C SER A 188 -15.20 7.43 18.67
N VAL A 189 -16.52 7.39 18.50
CA VAL A 189 -17.19 7.81 17.24
C VAL A 189 -16.99 9.31 17.00
N LEU A 190 -17.09 10.14 18.04
CA LEU A 190 -16.94 11.60 17.92
C LEU A 190 -15.51 12.03 17.58
N ILE A 191 -14.48 11.27 18.00
CA ILE A 191 -13.10 11.47 17.53
C ILE A 191 -13.05 11.34 15.99
N SER A 192 -13.72 10.33 15.43
CA SER A 192 -13.76 10.15 13.97
C SER A 192 -14.51 11.28 13.26
N ALA A 193 -15.53 11.89 13.91
CA ALA A 193 -16.20 13.09 13.39
C ALA A 193 -15.25 14.31 13.33
N LEU A 194 -14.45 14.53 14.39
CA LEU A 194 -13.42 15.57 14.40
C LEU A 194 -12.42 15.36 13.27
N PHE A 195 -11.91 14.14 13.13
CA PHE A 195 -10.96 13.76 12.09
C PHE A 195 -11.50 14.04 10.68
N LEU A 196 -12.68 13.53 10.36
CA LEU A 196 -13.29 13.75 9.04
C LEU A 196 -13.59 15.23 8.77
N GLY A 197 -13.94 15.98 9.79
CA GLY A 197 -14.11 17.43 9.67
C GLY A 197 -12.82 18.15 9.30
N ILE A 198 -11.71 17.79 9.97
CA ILE A 198 -10.39 18.33 9.66
C ILE A 198 -9.93 17.89 8.26
N CYS A 199 -10.23 16.66 7.84
CA CYS A 199 -9.88 16.19 6.49
C CYS A 199 -10.48 17.08 5.37
N LYS A 200 -11.62 17.71 5.60
CA LYS A 200 -12.24 18.62 4.62
C LYS A 200 -11.61 20.02 4.68
N PHE A 201 -11.49 20.58 5.89
CA PHE A 201 -10.89 21.88 6.15
C PHE A 201 -10.06 21.83 7.43
N PHE A 202 -8.87 22.40 7.39
CA PHE A 202 -8.01 22.49 8.55
C PHE A 202 -8.65 23.34 9.65
N ASP A 203 -8.77 22.75 10.83
CA ASP A 203 -9.34 23.41 12.00
C ASP A 203 -8.46 23.12 13.22
N GLU A 204 -7.77 24.16 13.68
CA GLU A 204 -6.81 24.06 14.78
C GLU A 204 -7.50 23.71 16.11
N GLN A 205 -8.75 24.14 16.32
CA GLN A 205 -9.51 23.81 17.52
C GLN A 205 -9.88 22.32 17.57
N LYS A 206 -10.29 21.76 16.43
CA LYS A 206 -10.55 20.32 16.34
C LYS A 206 -9.28 19.50 16.55
N LEU A 207 -8.14 19.98 15.99
CA LEU A 207 -6.84 19.32 16.16
C LEU A 207 -6.40 19.34 17.63
N ALA A 208 -6.59 20.48 18.31
CA ALA A 208 -6.34 20.61 19.75
C ALA A 208 -7.22 19.67 20.57
N LEU A 209 -8.49 19.47 20.18
CA LEU A 209 -9.40 18.53 20.84
C LEU A 209 -8.96 17.06 20.67
N LEU A 210 -8.35 16.68 19.53
CA LEU A 210 -7.78 15.34 19.37
C LEU A 210 -6.66 15.09 20.38
N LEU A 211 -5.71 16.03 20.52
CA LEU A 211 -4.66 15.92 21.53
C LEU A 211 -5.20 15.97 22.97
N HIS A 212 -6.21 16.80 23.22
CA HIS A 212 -6.87 16.85 24.52
C HIS A 212 -7.51 15.49 24.88
N ALA A 213 -8.23 14.87 23.95
CA ALA A 213 -8.84 13.56 24.17
C ALA A 213 -7.78 12.47 24.38
N TYR A 214 -6.66 12.51 23.65
CA TYR A 214 -5.54 11.60 23.86
C TYR A 214 -4.96 11.70 25.26
N CYS A 215 -4.77 12.91 25.78
CA CYS A 215 -4.15 13.15 27.07
C CYS A 215 -5.06 12.87 28.26
N ASN A 216 -6.37 13.13 28.14
CA ASN A 216 -7.27 13.21 29.30
C ASN A 216 -8.32 12.09 29.38
N CYS A 217 -8.64 11.41 28.27
CA CYS A 217 -9.58 10.29 28.33
C CYS A 217 -8.92 9.05 28.95
N SER A 218 -9.69 8.29 29.74
CA SER A 218 -9.22 7.04 30.38
C SER A 218 -9.30 5.82 29.44
N SER A 219 -10.17 5.85 28.42
CA SER A 219 -10.36 4.75 27.47
C SER A 219 -9.25 4.69 26.47
N HIS A 220 -8.60 3.53 26.34
CA HIS A 220 -7.56 3.28 25.32
C HIS A 220 -8.11 3.45 23.90
N ASP A 221 -9.33 3.03 23.60
CA ASP A 221 -9.91 3.17 22.27
C ASP A 221 -10.02 4.65 21.86
N VAL A 222 -10.49 5.52 22.76
CA VAL A 222 -10.56 6.97 22.53
C VAL A 222 -9.16 7.57 22.32
N GLN A 223 -8.20 7.21 23.18
CA GLN A 223 -6.82 7.68 23.10
C GLN A 223 -6.19 7.28 21.74
N ILE A 224 -6.31 6.01 21.40
CA ILE A 224 -5.72 5.46 20.16
C ILE A 224 -6.35 6.09 18.91
N ARG A 225 -7.67 6.22 18.87
CA ARG A 225 -8.34 6.89 17.74
C ARG A 225 -7.89 8.34 17.62
N ALA A 226 -7.72 9.04 18.74
CA ALA A 226 -7.27 10.42 18.77
C ALA A 226 -5.84 10.58 18.24
N ILE A 227 -4.90 9.72 18.66
CA ILE A 227 -3.50 9.81 18.20
C ILE A 227 -3.33 9.37 16.74
N VAL A 228 -4.03 8.34 16.27
CA VAL A 228 -4.04 7.93 14.87
C VAL A 228 -4.59 9.06 13.98
N ALA A 229 -5.73 9.65 14.38
CA ALA A 229 -6.32 10.78 13.68
C ALA A 229 -5.36 11.98 13.65
N PHE A 230 -4.71 12.29 14.77
CA PHE A 230 -3.73 13.37 14.87
C PHE A 230 -2.57 13.15 13.90
N VAL A 231 -1.94 11.98 13.88
CA VAL A 231 -0.82 11.66 12.97
C VAL A 231 -1.25 11.81 11.50
N LEU A 232 -2.42 11.33 11.13
CA LEU A 232 -2.93 11.47 9.76
C LEU A 232 -3.23 12.92 9.39
N VAL A 233 -3.76 13.74 10.31
CA VAL A 233 -3.95 15.18 10.09
C VAL A 233 -2.61 15.89 9.90
N MET A 234 -1.61 15.55 10.72
CA MET A 234 -0.26 16.11 10.59
C MET A 234 0.36 15.77 9.24
N TYR A 235 0.09 14.57 8.71
CA TYR A 235 0.50 14.18 7.37
C TYR A 235 -0.23 14.99 6.28
N ILE A 236 -1.57 15.08 6.35
CA ILE A 236 -2.39 15.79 5.35
C ILE A 236 -2.01 17.28 5.27
N TYR A 237 -1.73 17.88 6.41
CA TYR A 237 -1.45 19.31 6.55
C TYR A 237 -0.01 19.62 6.97
N GLN A 238 0.97 18.74 6.66
CA GLN A 238 2.37 18.89 7.05
C GLN A 238 2.95 20.28 6.71
N ASN A 239 2.54 20.85 5.57
CA ASN A 239 2.97 22.15 5.11
C ASN A 239 2.31 23.32 5.88
N ARG A 240 1.24 23.06 6.61
CA ARG A 240 0.47 24.08 7.36
C ARG A 240 0.67 23.96 8.86
N THR A 241 0.68 22.75 9.41
CA THR A 241 0.87 22.51 10.84
C THR A 241 2.24 22.93 11.33
N HIS A 242 3.24 22.92 10.46
CA HIS A 242 4.58 23.41 10.74
C HIS A 242 4.60 24.87 11.26
N PHE A 243 3.65 25.69 10.89
CA PHE A 243 3.58 27.09 11.28
C PHE A 243 2.79 27.34 12.59
N SER A 244 2.19 26.32 13.21
CA SER A 244 1.38 26.48 14.42
C SER A 244 2.19 26.28 15.70
N SER A 245 2.48 27.36 16.40
CA SER A 245 3.11 27.32 17.73
C SER A 245 2.22 26.69 18.80
N GLN A 246 0.90 26.82 18.66
CA GLN A 246 -0.07 26.24 19.60
C GLN A 246 -0.06 24.72 19.52
N ILE A 247 -0.01 24.16 18.32
CA ILE A 247 0.08 22.70 18.12
C ILE A 247 1.37 22.16 18.71
N GLN A 248 2.49 22.90 18.55
CA GLN A 248 3.77 22.51 19.12
C GLN A 248 3.69 22.37 20.66
N VAL A 249 3.14 23.36 21.34
CA VAL A 249 2.98 23.33 22.81
C VAL A 249 2.09 22.15 23.25
N LEU A 250 1.01 21.90 22.55
CA LEU A 250 0.11 20.77 22.87
C LEU A 250 0.79 19.42 22.62
N LEU A 251 1.61 19.31 21.59
CA LEU A 251 2.38 18.11 21.27
C LEU A 251 3.47 17.87 22.31
N ASP A 252 4.17 18.91 22.75
CA ASP A 252 5.17 18.83 23.81
C ASP A 252 4.54 18.34 25.13
N ASN A 253 3.34 18.80 25.47
CA ASN A 253 2.59 18.30 26.63
C ASN A 253 2.20 16.81 26.48
N ALA A 254 1.70 16.41 25.28
CA ALA A 254 1.34 15.02 25.03
C ALA A 254 2.57 14.10 25.08
N SER A 255 3.73 14.59 24.66
CA SER A 255 4.98 13.82 24.66
C SER A 255 5.50 13.44 26.05
N GLN A 256 4.99 14.07 27.11
CA GLN A 256 5.30 13.71 28.49
C GLN A 256 4.60 12.42 28.95
N LEU A 257 3.60 11.95 28.22
CA LEU A 257 2.90 10.70 28.57
C LEU A 257 3.81 9.48 28.28
N PRO A 258 3.90 8.53 29.21
CA PRO A 258 4.79 7.36 29.06
C PRO A 258 4.50 6.52 27.79
N CYS A 259 3.23 6.44 27.36
CA CYS A 259 2.79 5.67 26.20
C CYS A 259 2.97 6.42 24.87
N PHE A 260 3.19 7.74 24.86
CA PHE A 260 3.18 8.56 23.66
C PHE A 260 4.17 8.08 22.60
N GLN A 261 5.42 7.84 22.99
CA GLN A 261 6.46 7.46 22.03
C GLN A 261 6.22 6.07 21.44
N SER A 262 5.75 5.11 22.25
CA SER A 262 5.39 3.78 21.77
C SER A 262 4.17 3.82 20.84
N ASP A 263 3.14 4.62 21.18
CA ASP A 263 1.95 4.78 20.33
C ASP A 263 2.30 5.40 18.98
N ILE A 264 3.08 6.50 18.96
CA ILE A 264 3.51 7.13 17.72
C ILE A 264 4.31 6.16 16.85
N LYS A 265 5.24 5.39 17.44
CA LYS A 265 6.00 4.35 16.74
C LYS A 265 5.09 3.28 16.13
N SER A 266 4.11 2.80 16.90
CA SER A 266 3.15 1.78 16.44
C SER A 266 2.23 2.31 15.34
N VAL A 267 1.73 3.54 15.45
CA VAL A 267 0.94 4.21 14.40
C VAL A 267 1.76 4.36 13.12
N PHE A 268 3.00 4.83 13.23
CA PHE A 268 3.92 4.96 12.09
C PHE A 268 4.11 3.63 11.37
N ASN A 269 4.49 2.58 12.11
CA ASN A 269 4.71 1.25 11.54
C ASN A 269 3.44 0.71 10.88
N ARG A 270 2.27 0.94 11.50
CA ARG A 270 1.00 0.44 10.96
C ARG A 270 0.58 1.17 9.69
N LEU A 271 0.75 2.48 9.62
CA LEU A 271 0.44 3.27 8.43
C LEU A 271 1.35 2.89 7.25
N ILE A 272 2.64 2.66 7.49
CA ILE A 272 3.57 2.15 6.46
C ILE A 272 3.09 0.81 5.91
N ARG A 273 2.75 -0.14 6.79
CA ARG A 273 2.28 -1.47 6.40
C ARG A 273 0.95 -1.45 5.64
N SER A 274 0.09 -0.46 5.90
CA SER A 274 -1.19 -0.32 5.20
C SER A 274 -1.02 -0.13 3.68
N ARG A 275 0.12 0.37 3.19
CA ARG A 275 0.42 0.50 1.75
C ARG A 275 0.47 -0.85 1.02
N ASN A 276 0.85 -1.92 1.70
CA ASN A 276 0.91 -3.24 1.07
C ASN A 276 -0.47 -3.91 0.93
N THR A 277 -1.52 -3.31 1.50
CA THR A 277 -2.88 -3.88 1.47
C THR A 277 -3.41 -4.10 0.05
N GLU A 278 -3.06 -3.24 -0.91
CA GLU A 278 -3.48 -3.41 -2.31
C GLU A 278 -2.79 -4.61 -2.97
N ASN A 279 -1.48 -4.81 -2.75
CA ASN A 279 -0.75 -5.96 -3.26
C ASN A 279 -1.30 -7.27 -2.66
N ILE A 280 -1.58 -7.27 -1.35
CA ILE A 280 -2.20 -8.41 -0.66
C ILE A 280 -3.59 -8.70 -1.25
N THR A 281 -4.41 -7.66 -1.47
CA THR A 281 -5.74 -7.79 -2.07
C THR A 281 -5.67 -8.39 -3.47
N LYS A 282 -4.69 -7.96 -4.26
CA LYS A 282 -4.45 -8.47 -5.62
C LYS A 282 -4.03 -9.94 -5.58
N LEU A 283 -3.08 -10.30 -4.72
CA LEU A 283 -2.63 -11.69 -4.50
C LEU A 283 -3.81 -12.59 -4.10
N MET A 284 -4.63 -12.13 -3.17
CA MET A 284 -5.83 -12.87 -2.72
C MET A 284 -6.82 -13.09 -3.86
N ARG A 285 -7.11 -12.06 -4.66
CA ARG A 285 -8.13 -12.09 -5.71
C ARG A 285 -7.69 -12.85 -6.96
N GLU A 286 -6.46 -12.63 -7.41
CA GLU A 286 -5.96 -13.15 -8.70
C GLU A 286 -5.36 -14.55 -8.57
N ASP A 287 -4.81 -14.91 -7.41
CA ASP A 287 -4.04 -16.13 -7.21
C ASP A 287 -4.71 -17.11 -6.23
N LEU A 288 -4.97 -16.67 -4.99
CA LEU A 288 -5.40 -17.58 -3.92
C LEU A 288 -6.86 -18.00 -4.07
N MET A 289 -7.79 -17.06 -4.21
CA MET A 289 -9.22 -17.37 -4.26
C MET A 289 -9.63 -18.23 -5.45
N PRO A 290 -9.14 -18.00 -6.70
CA PRO A 290 -9.44 -18.87 -7.82
C PRO A 290 -8.90 -20.29 -7.62
N ASN A 291 -7.73 -20.44 -7.03
CA ASN A 291 -7.14 -21.76 -6.76
C ASN A 291 -7.92 -22.50 -5.66
N LEU A 292 -8.31 -21.83 -4.58
CA LEU A 292 -9.15 -22.41 -3.53
C LEU A 292 -10.54 -22.83 -4.04
N LEU A 293 -11.14 -22.06 -4.96
CA LEU A 293 -12.42 -22.40 -5.56
C LEU A 293 -12.33 -23.62 -6.49
N LYS A 294 -11.26 -23.75 -7.26
CA LYS A 294 -11.00 -24.95 -8.08
C LYS A 294 -10.85 -26.19 -7.21
N ILE A 295 -10.10 -26.08 -6.13
CA ILE A 295 -9.91 -27.16 -5.16
C ILE A 295 -11.23 -27.59 -4.55
N ARG A 296 -12.07 -26.62 -4.13
CA ARG A 296 -13.40 -26.94 -3.58
C ARG A 296 -14.24 -27.71 -4.57
N SER A 297 -14.18 -27.39 -5.86
CA SER A 297 -14.84 -28.12 -6.94
C SER A 297 -14.31 -29.55 -7.06
N ASP A 298 -12.99 -29.71 -7.13
CA ASP A 298 -12.34 -31.01 -7.28
C ASP A 298 -12.54 -31.92 -6.06
N ILE A 299 -12.64 -31.32 -4.87
CA ILE A 299 -12.98 -32.01 -3.62
C ILE A 299 -14.45 -32.50 -3.65
N PHE A 300 -15.39 -31.62 -3.99
CA PHE A 300 -16.80 -31.99 -4.04
C PHE A 300 -17.07 -33.12 -5.04
N ASP A 301 -16.38 -33.14 -6.17
CA ASP A 301 -16.50 -34.18 -7.18
C ASP A 301 -15.93 -35.54 -6.71
N LYS A 302 -14.81 -35.52 -5.96
CA LYS A 302 -14.23 -36.74 -5.35
C LYS A 302 -15.03 -37.27 -4.16
N ILE A 303 -15.75 -36.41 -3.45
CA ILE A 303 -16.59 -36.79 -2.28
C ILE A 303 -17.91 -37.44 -2.72
N LYS A 304 -18.45 -37.06 -3.86
CA LYS A 304 -19.61 -37.74 -4.44
C LYS A 304 -19.39 -39.24 -4.64
N ASP A 305 -18.12 -39.65 -4.79
CA ASP A 305 -17.76 -41.05 -5.01
C ASP A 305 -17.48 -41.87 -3.72
N LYS A 306 -17.37 -41.23 -2.54
CA LYS A 306 -17.07 -41.89 -1.26
C LYS A 306 -18.06 -41.47 -0.16
N ASN A 307 -18.88 -42.39 0.29
CA ASN A 307 -19.95 -42.25 1.30
C ASN A 307 -19.46 -41.97 2.76
N THR A 308 -18.49 -41.12 3.02
CA THR A 308 -18.00 -40.88 4.40
C THR A 308 -17.81 -39.38 4.68
N THR A 309 -18.85 -38.80 5.29
CA THR A 309 -18.86 -37.40 5.75
C THR A 309 -17.98 -37.13 6.97
N ALA A 310 -17.46 -38.15 7.66
CA ALA A 310 -16.64 -38.03 8.86
C ALA A 310 -15.15 -37.64 8.55
N ASP A 311 -14.60 -38.08 7.41
CA ASP A 311 -13.23 -37.81 7.02
C ASP A 311 -12.99 -36.35 6.47
N LEU A 312 -14.09 -35.64 6.25
CA LEU A 312 -14.08 -34.25 5.75
C LEU A 312 -13.77 -33.20 6.84
N LEU A 313 -13.93 -33.60 8.09
CA LEU A 313 -13.81 -32.68 9.24
C LEU A 313 -12.37 -32.54 9.76
N ASN A 314 -11.44 -33.42 9.32
CA ASN A 314 -10.03 -33.38 9.70
C ASN A 314 -9.11 -33.15 8.49
N LEU A 315 -9.19 -31.98 7.89
CA LEU A 315 -8.31 -31.56 6.78
C LEU A 315 -6.81 -31.60 7.14
N GLU A 316 -6.46 -31.36 8.40
CA GLU A 316 -5.08 -31.33 8.88
C GLU A 316 -4.51 -32.71 9.23
N ALA A 317 -5.35 -33.72 9.42
CA ALA A 317 -4.93 -35.06 9.87
C ALA A 317 -4.77 -36.09 8.75
N ASN A 318 -5.07 -35.75 7.49
CA ASN A 318 -4.99 -36.69 6.37
C ASN A 318 -3.75 -36.43 5.49
N PRO A 319 -2.73 -37.34 5.50
CA PRO A 319 -1.49 -37.17 4.74
C PRO A 319 -1.69 -37.02 3.22
N GLU A 320 -2.75 -37.61 2.64
CA GLU A 320 -3.05 -37.50 1.20
C GLU A 320 -3.46 -36.06 0.81
N TRP A 321 -4.05 -35.31 1.73
CA TRP A 321 -4.44 -33.92 1.53
C TRP A 321 -3.24 -32.98 1.63
N GLN A 322 -2.33 -33.23 2.56
CA GLN A 322 -1.10 -32.45 2.69
C GLN A 322 -0.24 -32.61 1.45
N GLU A 323 -0.02 -33.84 0.98
CA GLU A 323 0.75 -34.11 -0.23
C GLU A 323 0.14 -33.45 -1.50
N TRP A 324 -1.19 -33.37 -1.55
CA TRP A 324 -1.89 -32.76 -2.66
C TRP A 324 -1.87 -31.20 -2.57
N LEU A 325 -2.03 -30.62 -1.38
CA LEU A 325 -1.88 -29.17 -1.13
C LEU A 325 -0.46 -28.72 -1.49
N ASP A 326 0.54 -29.53 -1.14
CA ASP A 326 1.95 -29.24 -1.47
C ASP A 326 2.21 -29.34 -2.99
N LYS A 327 1.66 -30.35 -3.66
CA LYS A 327 1.76 -30.49 -5.12
C LYS A 327 1.04 -29.37 -5.88
N SER A 328 -0.03 -28.80 -5.31
CA SER A 328 -0.77 -27.68 -5.89
C SER A 328 -0.09 -26.33 -5.66
N GLY A 329 0.96 -26.26 -4.81
CA GLY A 329 1.67 -25.03 -4.43
C GLY A 329 0.87 -24.11 -3.50
N ILE A 330 -0.24 -24.57 -2.94
CA ILE A 330 -1.13 -23.76 -2.09
C ILE A 330 -0.57 -23.64 -0.69
N SER A 331 0.03 -24.71 -0.15
CA SER A 331 0.71 -24.66 1.17
C SER A 331 1.70 -23.51 1.22
N LYS A 332 2.53 -23.37 0.19
CA LYS A 332 3.51 -22.27 0.12
C LYS A 332 2.84 -20.89 0.07
N LYS A 333 1.73 -20.74 -0.67
CA LYS A 333 0.99 -19.48 -0.75
C LYS A 333 0.25 -19.14 0.55
N MET A 334 -0.20 -20.15 1.28
CA MET A 334 -0.77 -19.97 2.62
C MET A 334 0.29 -19.55 3.63
N GLU A 335 1.50 -20.11 3.55
CA GLU A 335 2.65 -19.67 4.36
C GLU A 335 2.99 -18.20 4.05
N GLU A 336 3.09 -17.83 2.77
CA GLU A 336 3.31 -16.44 2.34
C GLU A 336 2.21 -15.50 2.88
N LEU A 337 0.95 -15.94 2.89
CA LEU A 337 -0.16 -15.17 3.44
C LEU A 337 -0.06 -15.00 4.96
N ASN A 338 0.29 -16.08 5.67
CA ASN A 338 0.52 -16.05 7.11
C ASN A 338 1.69 -15.12 7.45
N GLU A 339 2.79 -15.16 6.70
CA GLU A 339 3.90 -14.23 6.86
C GLU A 339 3.45 -12.78 6.67
N LEU A 340 2.68 -12.48 5.61
CA LEU A 340 2.13 -11.15 5.36
C LEU A 340 1.20 -10.69 6.49
N GLN A 341 0.42 -11.59 7.06
CA GLN A 341 -0.43 -11.30 8.23
C GLN A 341 0.41 -11.04 9.49
N PHE A 342 1.44 -11.83 9.74
CA PHE A 342 2.40 -11.61 10.82
C PHE A 342 3.13 -10.28 10.66
N GLU A 343 3.49 -9.90 9.44
CA GLU A 343 4.05 -8.60 9.13
C GLU A 343 3.02 -7.45 9.29
N GLY A 344 1.77 -7.76 9.65
CA GLY A 344 0.70 -6.80 9.90
C GLY A 344 -0.05 -6.37 8.64
N GLY A 345 0.02 -7.12 7.56
CA GLY A 345 -0.80 -6.93 6.35
C GLY A 345 -2.29 -7.17 6.62
N ASP A 346 -3.15 -6.46 5.90
CA ASP A 346 -4.60 -6.64 5.98
C ASP A 346 -5.08 -7.67 4.97
N VAL A 347 -5.10 -8.93 5.37
CA VAL A 347 -5.53 -10.06 4.51
C VAL A 347 -7.05 -10.19 4.39
N PHE A 348 -7.81 -9.53 5.27
CA PHE A 348 -9.27 -9.71 5.34
C PHE A 348 -10.07 -8.77 4.45
N ILE A 349 -9.47 -7.69 3.95
CA ILE A 349 -10.19 -6.68 3.16
C ILE A 349 -10.91 -7.26 1.94
N SER A 350 -10.31 -8.22 1.22
CA SER A 350 -10.93 -8.83 0.04
C SER A 350 -12.17 -9.65 0.40
N ALA A 351 -12.19 -10.31 1.56
CA ALA A 351 -13.31 -11.07 2.05
C ALA A 351 -14.48 -10.19 2.51
N PHE A 352 -14.18 -9.06 3.17
CA PHE A 352 -15.20 -8.18 3.75
C PHE A 352 -15.65 -7.03 2.85
N SER A 353 -14.96 -6.76 1.74
CA SER A 353 -15.25 -5.60 0.87
C SER A 353 -16.69 -5.60 0.33
N HIS A 354 -17.21 -6.76 -0.10
CA HIS A 354 -18.57 -6.88 -0.63
C HIS A 354 -19.64 -6.76 0.45
N LEU A 355 -19.32 -7.07 1.71
CA LEU A 355 -20.23 -6.98 2.85
C LEU A 355 -20.43 -5.53 3.33
N LYS A 356 -19.67 -4.56 2.81
CA LYS A 356 -19.88 -3.13 3.07
C LYS A 356 -21.05 -2.51 2.31
N SER A 357 -21.74 -3.30 1.49
CA SER A 357 -22.99 -2.89 0.81
C SER A 357 -24.24 -2.93 1.67
N PHE A 358 -24.18 -3.47 2.89
CA PHE A 358 -25.32 -3.45 3.82
C PHE A 358 -25.78 -2.01 4.11
N PRO A 359 -27.11 -1.76 4.24
CA PRO A 359 -27.67 -0.43 4.50
C PRO A 359 -27.09 0.28 5.73
N PHE A 360 -26.61 -0.47 6.71
CA PHE A 360 -25.92 0.02 7.90
C PHE A 360 -24.76 0.97 7.54
N PHE A 361 -23.98 0.64 6.50
CA PHE A 361 -22.82 1.41 6.04
C PHE A 361 -23.17 2.61 5.15
N ASN A 362 -24.45 2.89 4.90
CA ASN A 362 -24.88 4.15 4.27
C ASN A 362 -24.69 5.35 5.21
N THR A 363 -24.66 5.12 6.52
CA THR A 363 -24.40 6.13 7.55
C THR A 363 -22.91 6.20 7.87
N ILE A 364 -22.28 7.37 7.72
CA ILE A 364 -20.83 7.56 7.90
C ILE A 364 -20.40 7.17 9.32
N ALA A 365 -21.14 7.59 10.35
CA ALA A 365 -20.81 7.28 11.75
C ALA A 365 -20.66 5.78 12.03
N ASN A 366 -21.43 4.95 11.33
CA ASN A 366 -21.44 3.50 11.54
C ASN A 366 -20.15 2.79 11.07
N TRP A 367 -19.33 3.44 10.24
CA TRP A 367 -18.01 2.91 9.85
C TRP A 367 -16.99 2.97 10.98
N PHE A 368 -17.24 3.83 11.96
CA PHE A 368 -16.33 4.11 13.06
C PHE A 368 -16.92 3.72 14.42
N LEU A 369 -18.06 3.06 14.41
CA LEU A 369 -18.73 2.62 15.64
C LEU A 369 -17.93 1.46 16.25
N PRO A 370 -17.46 1.53 17.51
CA PRO A 370 -16.92 0.40 18.22
C PRO A 370 -17.92 -0.75 18.23
N PHE A 371 -17.39 -1.99 18.13
CA PHE A 371 -18.28 -3.15 18.06
C PHE A 371 -19.07 -3.33 19.37
N ASN A 372 -20.39 -3.25 19.28
CA ASN A 372 -21.29 -3.44 20.40
C ASN A 372 -22.41 -4.44 20.03
N ALA A 373 -22.39 -5.61 20.67
CA ALA A 373 -23.38 -6.68 20.41
C ALA A 373 -24.84 -6.25 20.75
N ASN A 374 -25.00 -5.22 21.61
CA ASN A 374 -26.28 -4.66 21.99
C ASN A 374 -26.82 -3.62 21.01
N HIS A 375 -26.06 -3.25 19.95
CA HIS A 375 -26.52 -2.26 18.97
C HIS A 375 -27.82 -2.73 18.30
N SER A 376 -28.81 -1.81 18.16
CA SER A 376 -30.17 -2.12 17.70
C SER A 376 -30.20 -2.89 16.37
N SER A 377 -29.25 -2.62 15.47
CA SER A 377 -29.18 -3.27 14.13
C SER A 377 -28.78 -4.73 14.16
N ILE A 378 -28.12 -5.21 15.22
CA ILE A 378 -27.58 -6.59 15.31
C ILE A 378 -28.08 -7.34 16.56
N LYS A 379 -28.67 -6.65 17.54
CA LYS A 379 -29.12 -7.23 18.82
C LYS A 379 -30.01 -8.45 18.65
N SER A 380 -30.90 -8.46 17.66
CA SER A 380 -31.77 -9.60 17.38
C SER A 380 -31.02 -10.87 16.98
N SER A 381 -29.82 -10.72 16.38
CA SER A 381 -28.97 -11.84 15.99
C SER A 381 -28.23 -12.48 17.15
N PHE A 382 -28.13 -11.76 18.28
CA PHE A 382 -27.44 -12.18 19.49
C PHE A 382 -28.39 -12.64 20.61
N SER A 383 -29.65 -12.90 20.31
CA SER A 383 -30.61 -13.44 21.28
C SER A 383 -30.53 -14.97 21.37
N GLY A 384 -30.62 -15.51 22.62
CA GLY A 384 -30.56 -16.93 22.90
C GLY A 384 -29.16 -17.54 22.88
N ASP A 385 -29.09 -18.88 22.98
CA ASP A 385 -27.82 -19.61 23.09
C ASP A 385 -26.87 -19.40 21.90
N LYS A 386 -27.41 -19.25 20.70
CA LYS A 386 -26.65 -18.92 19.46
C LYS A 386 -25.98 -17.55 19.57
N GLY A 387 -26.66 -16.59 20.19
CA GLY A 387 -26.15 -15.24 20.38
C GLY A 387 -24.95 -15.16 21.32
N ALA A 388 -24.97 -15.95 22.39
CA ALA A 388 -23.85 -16.03 23.33
C ALA A 388 -22.58 -16.55 22.64
N LEU A 389 -22.70 -17.58 21.82
CA LEU A 389 -21.61 -18.14 21.03
C LEU A 389 -21.08 -17.15 19.97
N LEU A 390 -21.99 -16.52 19.20
CA LEU A 390 -21.63 -15.48 18.24
C LEU A 390 -20.87 -14.32 18.89
N SER A 391 -21.34 -13.88 20.06
CA SER A 391 -20.68 -12.83 20.84
C SER A 391 -19.25 -13.25 21.22
N THR A 392 -19.08 -14.51 21.67
CA THR A 392 -17.76 -15.05 22.03
C THR A 392 -16.84 -15.11 20.80
N LEU A 393 -17.32 -15.62 19.68
CA LEU A 393 -16.60 -15.70 18.41
C LEU A 393 -16.07 -14.35 17.94
N ILE A 394 -16.92 -13.35 17.92
CA ILE A 394 -16.56 -12.03 17.42
C ILE A 394 -15.62 -11.30 18.36
N LYS A 395 -15.80 -11.49 19.68
CA LYS A 395 -14.88 -10.95 20.70
C LYS A 395 -13.51 -11.61 20.66
N SER A 396 -13.46 -12.93 20.37
CA SER A 396 -12.20 -13.68 20.26
C SER A 396 -11.50 -13.51 18.89
N ALA A 397 -12.08 -12.76 17.95
CA ALA A 397 -11.44 -12.43 16.68
C ALA A 397 -10.66 -11.09 16.77
N PRO A 398 -9.50 -11.04 17.44
CA PRO A 398 -8.77 -9.80 17.70
C PRO A 398 -8.20 -9.15 16.44
N VAL A 399 -8.21 -9.88 15.34
CA VAL A 399 -7.64 -9.46 14.05
C VAL A 399 -8.64 -8.62 13.25
N LEU A 400 -9.95 -8.76 13.49
CA LEU A 400 -10.98 -8.04 12.76
C LEU A 400 -11.18 -6.62 13.31
N CYS A 401 -11.26 -5.64 12.44
CA CYS A 401 -11.69 -4.30 12.79
C CYS A 401 -13.20 -4.24 13.08
N ASP A 402 -13.64 -3.20 13.76
CA ASP A 402 -15.02 -3.11 14.24
C ASP A 402 -16.04 -3.12 13.11
N SER A 403 -15.78 -2.42 12.01
CA SER A 403 -16.69 -2.44 10.84
C SER A 403 -16.80 -3.82 10.19
N ASP A 404 -15.76 -4.66 10.25
CA ASP A 404 -15.80 -6.04 9.73
C ASP A 404 -16.60 -6.95 10.67
N LYS A 405 -16.50 -6.77 11.99
CA LYS A 405 -17.33 -7.48 12.97
C LYS A 405 -18.83 -7.26 12.71
N TYR A 406 -19.24 -5.99 12.47
CA TYR A 406 -20.62 -5.68 12.06
C TYR A 406 -21.00 -6.38 10.75
N SER A 407 -20.13 -6.33 9.74
CA SER A 407 -20.34 -6.99 8.45
C SER A 407 -20.53 -8.50 8.62
N LEU A 408 -19.73 -9.12 9.48
CA LEU A 408 -19.83 -10.55 9.80
C LEU A 408 -21.17 -10.87 10.46
N CYS A 409 -21.63 -10.05 11.43
CA CYS A 409 -22.94 -10.23 12.08
C CYS A 409 -24.09 -10.22 11.05
N PHE A 410 -24.10 -9.24 10.14
CA PHE A 410 -25.13 -9.17 9.11
C PHE A 410 -25.08 -10.37 8.15
N SER A 411 -23.87 -10.83 7.79
CA SER A 411 -23.70 -12.00 6.94
C SER A 411 -24.20 -13.28 7.62
N LEU A 412 -23.84 -13.48 8.89
CA LEU A 412 -24.28 -14.66 9.67
C LEU A 412 -25.77 -14.65 9.92
N SER A 413 -26.40 -13.48 10.14
CA SER A 413 -27.84 -13.34 10.31
C SER A 413 -28.63 -13.73 9.06
N ALA A 414 -28.02 -13.57 7.88
CA ALA A 414 -28.64 -13.96 6.61
C ALA A 414 -28.44 -15.43 6.26
N MET A 415 -27.65 -16.21 7.04
CA MET A 415 -27.37 -17.61 6.78
C MET A 415 -28.49 -18.52 7.31
N PRO A 416 -28.81 -19.65 6.61
CA PRO A 416 -29.71 -20.68 7.12
C PRO A 416 -29.18 -21.29 8.44
N ASP A 417 -30.09 -21.62 9.36
CA ASP A 417 -29.75 -22.17 10.69
C ASP A 417 -28.89 -23.42 10.64
N SER A 418 -29.11 -24.31 9.66
CA SER A 418 -28.33 -25.53 9.49
C SER A 418 -26.86 -25.29 9.15
N GLN A 419 -26.56 -24.25 8.34
CA GLN A 419 -25.20 -23.89 8.00
C GLN A 419 -24.50 -23.19 9.18
N LEU A 420 -25.24 -22.36 9.91
CA LEU A 420 -24.75 -21.69 11.11
C LEU A 420 -24.37 -22.72 12.19
N GLN A 421 -25.22 -23.77 12.43
CA GLN A 421 -24.91 -24.84 13.38
C GLN A 421 -23.65 -25.63 12.99
N MET A 422 -23.48 -25.96 11.70
CA MET A 422 -22.25 -26.62 11.23
C MET A 422 -20.99 -25.80 11.54
N MET A 423 -21.05 -24.53 11.22
CA MET A 423 -19.94 -23.62 11.47
C MET A 423 -19.64 -23.48 12.97
N MET A 424 -20.66 -23.45 13.82
CA MET A 424 -20.54 -23.38 15.27
C MET A 424 -19.93 -24.66 15.88
N ASN A 425 -20.28 -25.83 15.37
CA ASN A 425 -19.69 -27.09 15.84
C ASN A 425 -18.20 -27.20 15.50
N GLN A 426 -17.78 -26.71 14.34
CA GLN A 426 -16.37 -26.63 13.97
C GLN A 426 -15.60 -25.66 14.88
N PHE A 427 -16.21 -24.55 15.25
CA PHE A 427 -15.59 -23.54 16.09
C PHE A 427 -15.44 -23.96 17.54
N ASN A 428 -16.41 -24.71 18.06
CA ASN A 428 -16.34 -25.24 19.43
C ASN A 428 -15.17 -26.22 19.61
N ALA A 429 -14.78 -26.95 18.56
CA ALA A 429 -13.62 -27.82 18.56
C ALA A 429 -12.27 -27.07 18.65
N GLN A 430 -12.23 -25.80 18.24
CA GLN A 430 -11.03 -24.94 18.26
C GLN A 430 -11.06 -23.90 19.39
N GLN A 431 -12.13 -23.84 20.18
CA GLN A 431 -12.38 -22.79 21.16
C GLN A 431 -11.32 -22.72 22.29
N GLU A 432 -10.76 -23.87 22.72
CA GLU A 432 -9.73 -23.91 23.77
C GLU A 432 -8.43 -23.25 23.31
N GLN A 433 -7.96 -23.55 22.09
CA GLN A 433 -6.75 -22.95 21.53
C GLN A 433 -6.91 -21.44 21.31
N LEU A 434 -8.09 -20.98 20.88
CA LEU A 434 -8.36 -19.57 20.67
C LEU A 434 -8.50 -18.78 21.98
N LYS A 435 -8.97 -19.40 23.06
CA LYS A 435 -9.01 -18.79 24.39
C LYS A 435 -7.62 -18.61 24.96
N GLU A 436 -6.74 -19.60 24.87
CA GLU A 436 -5.35 -19.50 25.33
C GLU A 436 -4.61 -18.35 24.61
N MET A 437 -4.77 -18.24 23.28
CA MET A 437 -4.20 -17.12 22.51
C MET A 437 -4.78 -15.76 22.88
N ALA A 438 -6.07 -15.67 23.22
CA ALA A 438 -6.73 -14.45 23.64
C ALA A 438 -6.32 -13.98 25.06
N ASP A 439 -6.12 -14.93 25.98
CA ASP A 439 -5.73 -14.63 27.35
C ASP A 439 -4.26 -14.18 27.45
N GLU A 440 -3.36 -14.76 26.67
CA GLU A 440 -1.96 -14.30 26.58
C GLU A 440 -1.85 -12.88 26.00
N SER A 441 -2.72 -12.51 25.04
CA SER A 441 -2.73 -11.18 24.43
C SER A 441 -3.34 -10.08 25.31
N SER A 442 -4.04 -10.44 26.38
CA SER A 442 -4.75 -9.49 27.26
C SER A 442 -3.89 -8.91 28.39
N ALA A 443 -2.71 -9.48 28.65
CA ALA A 443 -1.91 -9.20 29.84
C ALA A 443 -1.03 -7.94 29.74
N ASN A 444 -0.77 -7.40 28.53
CA ASN A 444 0.13 -6.27 28.32
C ASN A 444 -0.62 -5.08 27.72
N ASP A 445 -0.57 -3.92 28.39
CA ASP A 445 -1.20 -2.67 27.95
C ASP A 445 -0.77 -2.26 26.53
N GLN A 446 0.50 -2.39 26.18
CA GLN A 446 1.01 -2.05 24.85
C GLN A 446 0.43 -2.95 23.75
N VAL A 447 0.24 -4.24 24.01
CA VAL A 447 -0.36 -5.18 23.05
C VAL A 447 -1.82 -4.80 22.77
N ILE A 448 -2.56 -4.38 23.80
CA ILE A 448 -3.93 -3.87 23.64
C ILE A 448 -3.93 -2.61 22.76
N ARG A 449 -3.04 -1.66 23.05
CA ARG A 449 -2.91 -0.41 22.28
C ARG A 449 -2.55 -0.67 20.81
N ASP A 450 -1.58 -1.55 20.56
CA ASP A 450 -1.15 -1.92 19.20
C ASP A 450 -2.29 -2.58 18.39
N ARG A 451 -3.09 -3.42 19.05
CA ARG A 451 -4.29 -4.03 18.46
C ARG A 451 -5.33 -2.97 18.09
N LEU A 452 -5.62 -2.03 18.98
CA LEU A 452 -6.57 -0.94 18.72
C LEU A 452 -6.08 -0.02 17.60
N ILE A 453 -4.78 0.29 17.54
CA ILE A 453 -4.17 1.02 16.41
C ILE A 453 -4.44 0.28 15.10
N ASN A 454 -4.17 -1.03 15.08
CA ASN A 454 -4.39 -1.85 13.90
C ASN A 454 -5.86 -1.83 13.45
N GLN A 455 -6.79 -2.06 14.36
CA GLN A 455 -8.22 -2.10 14.08
C GLN A 455 -8.72 -0.75 13.55
N TYR A 456 -8.35 0.36 14.19
CA TYR A 456 -8.81 1.67 13.74
C TYR A 456 -8.20 2.10 12.39
N VAL A 457 -6.92 1.82 12.14
CA VAL A 457 -6.32 2.06 10.82
C VAL A 457 -7.01 1.22 9.74
N GLN A 458 -7.40 -0.02 10.04
CA GLN A 458 -8.19 -0.85 9.12
C GLN A 458 -9.58 -0.25 8.86
N ASP A 459 -10.30 0.22 9.89
CA ASP A 459 -11.61 0.88 9.72
C ASP A 459 -11.50 2.13 8.85
N LEU A 460 -10.47 2.96 9.09
CA LEU A 460 -10.16 4.12 8.25
C LEU A 460 -9.88 3.71 6.81
N TYR A 461 -9.02 2.70 6.61
CA TYR A 461 -8.69 2.19 5.27
C TYR A 461 -9.95 1.74 4.53
N ARG A 462 -10.81 0.95 5.19
CA ARG A 462 -12.08 0.48 4.61
C ARG A 462 -12.99 1.63 4.24
N PHE A 463 -13.15 2.62 5.12
CA PHE A 463 -13.96 3.80 4.83
C PHE A 463 -13.45 4.54 3.59
N PHE A 464 -12.18 4.92 3.56
CA PHE A 464 -11.62 5.70 2.45
C PHE A 464 -11.57 4.93 1.12
N LYS A 465 -11.50 3.60 1.14
CA LYS A 465 -11.48 2.77 -0.07
C LYS A 465 -12.85 2.26 -0.52
N LEU A 466 -13.76 1.97 0.41
CA LEU A 466 -15.00 1.23 0.11
C LEU A 466 -16.28 2.05 0.26
N TYR A 467 -16.25 3.18 0.98
CA TYR A 467 -17.44 4.02 1.13
C TYR A 467 -17.96 4.50 -0.24
N SER A 468 -19.27 4.41 -0.45
CA SER A 468 -19.90 4.69 -1.75
C SER A 468 -19.60 6.11 -2.28
N ARG A 469 -19.46 7.08 -1.38
CA ARG A 469 -19.10 8.47 -1.68
C ARG A 469 -17.66 8.83 -1.28
N ARG A 470 -16.72 7.88 -1.35
CA ARG A 470 -15.32 8.11 -0.97
C ARG A 470 -14.64 9.27 -1.73
N ARG A 471 -15.15 9.62 -2.91
CA ARG A 471 -14.62 10.74 -3.72
C ARG A 471 -14.84 12.13 -3.08
N ASP A 472 -15.76 12.22 -2.10
CA ASP A 472 -16.03 13.47 -1.36
C ASP A 472 -14.98 13.71 -0.25
N PHE A 473 -14.10 12.72 -0.01
CA PHE A 473 -13.05 12.73 1.00
C PHE A 473 -11.67 12.71 0.36
N PRO A 474 -10.60 13.16 1.06
CA PRO A 474 -9.24 13.08 0.55
C PRO A 474 -8.80 11.62 0.38
N ALA A 475 -8.04 11.35 -0.67
CA ALA A 475 -7.52 10.02 -0.99
C ALA A 475 -6.27 9.69 -0.16
N ILE A 476 -6.40 9.62 1.17
CA ILE A 476 -5.28 9.48 2.12
C ILE A 476 -4.45 8.22 1.84
N PHE A 477 -5.13 7.09 1.59
CA PHE A 477 -4.49 5.80 1.36
C PHE A 477 -4.21 5.50 -0.14
N ASP A 478 -4.52 6.44 -1.05
CA ASP A 478 -4.18 6.34 -2.48
C ASP A 478 -2.84 7.03 -2.79
N SER A 479 -2.36 7.89 -1.89
CA SER A 479 -1.09 8.60 -1.99
C SER A 479 0.03 7.81 -1.33
N ASP A 480 1.26 8.16 -1.70
CA ASP A 480 2.45 7.69 -1.01
C ASP A 480 2.47 8.27 0.40
N LEU A 481 2.11 7.45 1.41
CA LEU A 481 2.15 7.84 2.82
C LEU A 481 3.60 8.02 3.29
N ASN A 482 4.25 9.08 2.78
CA ASN A 482 5.62 9.40 3.19
C ASN A 482 5.61 10.17 4.51
N LEU A 483 5.67 9.42 5.61
CA LEU A 483 5.61 9.97 6.97
C LEU A 483 6.97 10.51 7.46
N ILE A 484 8.06 10.26 6.72
CA ILE A 484 9.41 10.65 7.14
C ILE A 484 9.60 12.17 7.21
N ASN A 485 8.83 12.91 6.41
CA ASN A 485 8.99 14.34 6.24
C ASN A 485 7.98 15.19 7.05
N ILE A 486 7.30 14.62 8.06
CA ILE A 486 6.39 15.38 8.92
C ILE A 486 7.22 16.16 9.96
N PRO A 487 7.37 17.47 9.84
CA PRO A 487 8.39 18.22 10.60
C PRO A 487 8.22 18.14 12.10
N LEU A 488 6.98 18.21 12.60
CA LEU A 488 6.70 18.23 14.04
C LEU A 488 6.74 16.84 14.69
N LEU A 489 6.54 15.79 13.92
CA LEU A 489 6.53 14.41 14.43
C LEU A 489 7.91 13.74 14.29
N GLY A 490 8.82 14.29 13.50
CA GLY A 490 10.15 13.74 13.29
C GLY A 490 10.88 13.32 14.57
N PRO A 491 11.00 14.19 15.58
CA PRO A 491 11.69 13.85 16.83
C PRO A 491 11.14 12.62 17.57
N TYR A 492 9.86 12.30 17.38
CA TYR A 492 9.18 11.19 18.07
C TYR A 492 9.12 9.91 17.23
N MET A 493 9.14 10.04 15.91
CA MET A 493 9.03 8.92 14.96
C MET A 493 10.39 8.41 14.50
N HIS A 494 11.38 9.29 14.38
CA HIS A 494 12.66 9.01 13.74
C HIS A 494 13.67 8.47 14.74
N ASN A 495 13.57 7.21 15.09
CA ASN A 495 14.70 6.48 15.63
C ASN A 495 15.29 5.54 14.56
N LYS A 496 16.57 5.22 14.67
CA LYS A 496 17.30 4.41 13.69
C LYS A 496 16.59 3.08 13.40
N GLU A 497 16.11 2.41 14.43
CA GLU A 497 15.43 1.11 14.30
C GLU A 497 14.13 1.21 13.49
N SER A 498 13.27 2.18 13.81
CA SER A 498 11.99 2.36 13.09
C SER A 498 12.19 2.72 11.62
N ILE A 499 13.16 3.58 11.34
CA ILE A 499 13.48 3.98 9.96
C ILE A 499 14.11 2.81 9.18
N SER A 500 14.99 2.01 9.82
CA SER A 500 15.54 0.80 9.20
C SER A 500 14.44 -0.22 8.87
N ILE A 501 13.53 -0.50 9.81
CA ILE A 501 12.40 -1.42 9.59
C ILE A 501 11.52 -0.93 8.44
N ALA A 502 11.25 0.38 8.38
CA ALA A 502 10.46 0.96 7.30
C ALA A 502 11.17 0.86 5.95
N ALA A 503 12.48 1.15 5.89
CA ALA A 503 13.29 1.03 4.68
C ALA A 503 13.28 -0.41 4.13
N GLU A 504 13.50 -1.40 5.01
CA GLU A 504 13.46 -2.83 4.66
C GLU A 504 12.07 -3.26 4.19
N PHE A 505 11.01 -2.81 4.86
CA PHE A 505 9.65 -3.10 4.46
C PHE A 505 9.33 -2.59 3.06
N TYR A 506 9.67 -1.33 2.77
CA TYR A 506 9.47 -0.75 1.44
C TYR A 506 10.30 -1.45 0.38
N PHE A 507 11.55 -1.77 0.68
CA PHE A 507 12.44 -2.49 -0.23
C PHE A 507 11.91 -3.88 -0.57
N LYS A 508 11.53 -4.68 0.45
CA LYS A 508 10.98 -6.04 0.29
C LYS A 508 9.69 -6.06 -0.53
N ASN A 509 8.84 -5.04 -0.37
CA ASN A 509 7.55 -4.96 -1.04
C ASN A 509 7.58 -4.20 -2.40
N GLY A 510 8.76 -3.85 -2.92
CA GLY A 510 8.92 -3.24 -4.23
C GLY A 510 8.64 -1.73 -4.31
N PHE A 511 8.47 -1.05 -3.17
CA PHE A 511 8.30 0.40 -3.08
C PHE A 511 9.66 1.09 -3.08
N TYR A 512 10.40 0.97 -4.19
CA TYR A 512 11.82 1.34 -4.24
C TYR A 512 12.09 2.83 -4.03
N ASN A 513 11.20 3.73 -4.49
CA ASN A 513 11.34 5.18 -4.26
C ASN A 513 11.32 5.52 -2.77
N ASP A 514 10.39 4.92 -2.04
CA ASP A 514 10.29 5.13 -0.59
C ASP A 514 11.49 4.49 0.11
N ALA A 515 11.85 3.25 -0.25
CA ALA A 515 13.02 2.57 0.30
C ALA A 515 14.29 3.43 0.15
N ILE A 516 14.53 3.98 -1.03
CA ILE A 516 15.67 4.87 -1.30
C ILE A 516 15.62 6.11 -0.40
N SER A 517 14.45 6.72 -0.24
CA SER A 517 14.28 7.91 0.61
C SER A 517 14.60 7.62 2.07
N TYR A 518 14.12 6.47 2.59
CA TYR A 518 14.37 6.05 3.96
C TYR A 518 15.83 5.63 4.18
N TYR A 519 16.45 4.91 3.23
CA TYR A 519 17.88 4.58 3.31
C TYR A 519 18.77 5.82 3.25
N LYS A 520 18.45 6.80 2.38
CA LYS A 520 19.18 8.08 2.35
C LYS A 520 19.04 8.81 3.68
N TYR A 521 17.82 8.83 4.25
CA TYR A 521 17.61 9.43 5.56
C TYR A 521 18.45 8.77 6.66
N LEU A 522 18.63 7.44 6.63
CA LEU A 522 19.54 6.73 7.53
C LEU A 522 20.99 7.16 7.37
N LEU A 523 21.48 7.28 6.13
CA LEU A 523 22.85 7.73 5.85
C LEU A 523 23.09 9.16 6.32
N ASP A 524 22.13 10.06 6.12
CA ASP A 524 22.26 11.48 6.43
C ASP A 524 22.23 11.78 7.94
N ASN A 525 21.46 11.01 8.72
CA ASN A 525 21.21 11.33 10.13
C ASN A 525 22.00 10.48 11.13
N TRP A 526 22.45 9.28 10.78
CA TRP A 526 23.11 8.39 11.75
C TRP A 526 24.54 8.00 11.39
N ASN A 527 25.14 8.61 10.36
CA ASN A 527 26.52 8.29 9.95
C ASN A 527 26.77 6.76 9.94
N ASP A 528 25.78 6.03 9.39
CA ASP A 528 25.74 4.58 9.52
C ASP A 528 26.84 3.97 8.66
N ASN A 529 27.83 3.35 9.30
CA ASN A 529 28.86 2.56 8.61
C ASN A 529 28.31 1.24 8.05
N ASP A 530 26.98 1.07 7.99
CA ASP A 530 26.37 -0.08 7.33
C ASP A 530 26.47 0.08 5.81
N MET A 531 27.61 -0.36 5.30
CA MET A 531 27.94 -0.34 3.88
C MET A 531 26.86 -0.98 3.00
N ILE A 532 26.12 -1.96 3.53
CA ILE A 532 25.05 -2.68 2.83
C ILE A 532 23.92 -1.72 2.38
N ILE A 533 23.73 -0.60 3.06
CA ILE A 533 22.74 0.41 2.66
C ILE A 533 23.05 0.96 1.26
N TYR A 534 24.33 1.18 0.92
CA TYR A 534 24.71 1.64 -0.43
C TYR A 534 24.34 0.60 -1.50
N GLN A 535 24.58 -0.69 -1.23
CA GLN A 535 24.18 -1.76 -2.15
C GLN A 535 22.67 -1.83 -2.33
N LYS A 536 21.89 -1.69 -1.23
CA LYS A 536 20.42 -1.70 -1.29
C LYS A 536 19.87 -0.54 -2.09
N ILE A 537 20.40 0.67 -1.91
CA ILE A 537 20.04 1.84 -2.73
C ILE A 537 20.39 1.60 -4.19
N GLY A 538 21.60 1.14 -4.48
CA GLY A 538 22.04 0.80 -5.84
C GLY A 538 21.13 -0.23 -6.50
N PHE A 539 20.76 -1.28 -5.75
CA PHE A 539 19.86 -2.33 -6.25
C PHE A 539 18.44 -1.84 -6.48
N ALA A 540 17.93 -0.97 -5.60
CA ALA A 540 16.62 -0.33 -5.80
C ALA A 540 16.59 0.52 -7.07
N TYR A 541 17.62 1.33 -7.34
CA TYR A 541 17.74 2.08 -8.59
C TYR A 541 17.86 1.17 -9.81
N GLN A 542 18.64 0.09 -9.71
CA GLN A 542 18.80 -0.88 -10.79
C GLN A 542 17.46 -1.53 -11.15
N LEU A 543 16.64 -1.91 -10.16
CA LEU A 543 15.30 -2.49 -10.39
C LEU A 543 14.31 -1.50 -11.01
N GLN A 544 14.53 -0.20 -10.82
CA GLN A 544 13.77 0.87 -11.49
C GLN A 544 14.27 1.16 -12.92
N GLY A 545 15.39 0.58 -13.33
CA GLY A 545 16.02 0.88 -14.61
C GLY A 545 16.88 2.14 -14.63
N ASP A 546 17.09 2.77 -13.47
CA ASP A 546 17.97 3.94 -13.32
C ASP A 546 19.41 3.47 -13.05
N PHE A 547 20.05 3.04 -14.11
CA PHE A 547 21.39 2.43 -14.03
C PHE A 547 22.48 3.45 -13.70
N GLU A 548 22.31 4.72 -14.00
CA GLU A 548 23.29 5.77 -13.68
C GLU A 548 23.40 5.94 -12.16
N HIS A 549 22.29 6.19 -11.48
CA HIS A 549 22.30 6.30 -10.02
C HIS A 549 22.66 4.98 -9.34
N ALA A 550 22.27 3.82 -9.93
CA ALA A 550 22.65 2.53 -9.40
C ALA A 550 24.18 2.37 -9.33
N VAL A 551 24.87 2.70 -10.43
CA VAL A 551 26.36 2.67 -10.49
C VAL A 551 26.97 3.58 -9.44
N ASP A 552 26.46 4.81 -9.28
CA ASP A 552 27.01 5.76 -8.30
C ASP A 552 26.98 5.20 -6.88
N TYR A 553 25.90 4.53 -6.49
CA TYR A 553 25.78 3.93 -5.16
C TYR A 553 26.61 2.65 -5.01
N TYR A 554 26.67 1.81 -6.02
CA TYR A 554 27.54 0.64 -6.01
C TYR A 554 29.03 1.00 -5.96
N LEU A 555 29.45 2.08 -6.64
CA LEU A 555 30.82 2.59 -6.56
C LEU A 555 31.15 3.15 -5.17
N LYS A 556 30.20 3.79 -4.47
CA LYS A 556 30.42 4.20 -3.08
C LYS A 556 30.67 3.00 -2.16
N TYR A 557 29.99 1.90 -2.39
CA TYR A 557 30.26 0.64 -1.69
C TYR A 557 31.63 0.06 -2.07
N ASP A 558 31.96 0.04 -3.36
CA ASP A 558 33.21 -0.52 -3.91
C ASP A 558 34.47 0.17 -3.34
N ILE A 559 34.40 1.48 -3.08
CA ILE A 559 35.47 2.23 -2.43
C ILE A 559 35.78 1.69 -1.01
N ILE A 560 34.79 1.16 -0.33
CA ILE A 560 34.91 0.69 1.06
C ILE A 560 35.23 -0.82 1.08
N ASN A 561 34.65 -1.59 0.17
CA ASN A 561 34.84 -3.03 0.02
C ASN A 561 34.95 -3.42 -1.47
N ASP A 562 36.18 -3.45 -1.98
CA ASP A 562 36.51 -3.72 -3.37
C ASP A 562 36.50 -5.23 -3.73
N SER A 563 36.28 -6.09 -2.75
CA SER A 563 36.37 -7.56 -2.89
C SER A 563 35.00 -8.24 -2.81
N ASP A 564 33.91 -7.51 -3.06
CA ASP A 564 32.55 -8.07 -3.09
C ASP A 564 32.15 -8.45 -4.51
N LEU A 565 32.15 -9.77 -4.77
CA LEU A 565 31.78 -10.34 -6.06
C LEU A 565 30.40 -9.89 -6.54
N TRP A 566 29.42 -9.86 -5.64
CA TRP A 566 28.06 -9.47 -5.98
C TRP A 566 28.01 -8.01 -6.45
N ASN A 567 28.68 -7.11 -5.73
CA ASN A 567 28.73 -5.70 -6.08
C ASN A 567 29.41 -5.47 -7.43
N LEU A 568 30.57 -6.09 -7.67
CA LEU A 568 31.29 -5.97 -8.95
C LEU A 568 30.45 -6.46 -10.13
N GLN A 569 29.73 -7.58 -9.96
CA GLN A 569 28.83 -8.09 -11.01
C GLN A 569 27.68 -7.12 -11.32
N HIS A 570 27.12 -6.47 -10.30
CA HIS A 570 26.03 -5.50 -10.47
C HIS A 570 26.52 -4.19 -11.10
N ILE A 571 27.70 -3.70 -10.73
CA ILE A 571 28.36 -2.57 -11.43
C ILE A 571 28.53 -2.89 -12.91
N ALA A 572 29.10 -4.05 -13.21
CA ALA A 572 29.36 -4.49 -14.59
C ALA A 572 28.05 -4.61 -15.39
N ALA A 573 26.99 -5.16 -14.79
CA ALA A 573 25.68 -5.30 -15.42
C ALA A 573 25.04 -3.94 -15.69
N CYS A 574 25.15 -2.98 -14.77
CA CYS A 574 24.65 -1.63 -14.96
C CYS A 574 25.40 -0.90 -16.08
N TYR A 575 26.74 -1.00 -16.13
CA TYR A 575 27.52 -0.44 -17.23
C TYR A 575 27.17 -1.07 -18.59
N LYS A 576 26.87 -2.38 -18.62
CA LYS A 576 26.37 -3.04 -19.84
C LYS A 576 25.02 -2.46 -20.28
N ALA A 577 24.10 -2.24 -19.36
CA ALA A 577 22.80 -1.61 -19.65
C ALA A 577 22.94 -0.17 -20.17
N LEU A 578 23.93 0.56 -19.67
CA LEU A 578 24.33 1.90 -20.13
C LEU A 578 25.13 1.88 -21.44
N LYS A 579 25.35 0.70 -22.06
CA LYS A 579 26.14 0.50 -23.28
C LYS A 579 27.62 0.92 -23.15
N ASN A 580 28.13 0.97 -21.92
CA ASN A 580 29.54 1.20 -21.65
C ASN A 580 30.26 -0.15 -21.51
N ASN A 581 30.55 -0.76 -22.67
CA ASN A 581 31.13 -2.11 -22.73
C ASN A 581 32.51 -2.19 -22.13
N ASP A 582 33.32 -1.13 -22.20
CA ASP A 582 34.71 -1.17 -21.68
C ASP A 582 34.70 -1.22 -20.15
N LYS A 583 33.91 -0.38 -19.47
CA LYS A 583 33.80 -0.46 -18.02
C LYS A 583 33.09 -1.75 -17.56
N SER A 584 32.08 -2.21 -18.29
CA SER A 584 31.45 -3.49 -18.02
C SER A 584 32.49 -4.63 -18.04
N PHE A 585 33.35 -4.66 -19.03
CA PHE A 585 34.40 -5.66 -19.13
C PHE A 585 35.42 -5.55 -18.00
N GLU A 586 35.85 -4.34 -17.65
CA GLU A 586 36.77 -4.09 -16.53
C GLU A 586 36.23 -4.71 -15.22
N TYR A 587 34.98 -4.42 -14.88
CA TYR A 587 34.37 -4.91 -13.63
C TYR A 587 34.08 -6.40 -13.66
N TYR A 588 33.68 -6.98 -14.82
CA TYR A 588 33.58 -8.44 -14.94
C TYR A 588 34.93 -9.13 -14.85
N SER A 589 36.03 -8.51 -15.32
CA SER A 589 37.39 -9.03 -15.20
C SER A 589 37.85 -9.04 -13.73
N LYS A 590 37.61 -7.95 -12.99
CA LYS A 590 37.85 -7.90 -11.53
C LYS A 590 37.03 -9.00 -10.79
N ALA A 591 35.77 -9.17 -11.14
CA ALA A 591 34.92 -10.21 -10.58
C ALA A 591 35.41 -11.63 -10.90
N TYR A 592 36.03 -11.82 -12.09
CA TYR A 592 36.63 -13.10 -12.48
C TYR A 592 37.93 -13.37 -11.72
N GLU A 593 38.72 -12.36 -11.46
CA GLU A 593 39.97 -12.50 -10.67
C GLU A 593 39.63 -12.96 -9.23
N LEU A 594 38.57 -12.42 -8.64
CA LEU A 594 38.12 -12.82 -7.30
C LEU A 594 37.57 -14.26 -7.27
N LYS A 595 36.75 -14.61 -8.25
CA LYS A 595 36.13 -15.95 -8.32
C LYS A 595 36.08 -16.46 -9.76
N PRO A 596 37.14 -17.11 -10.21
CA PRO A 596 37.23 -17.66 -11.58
C PRO A 596 36.15 -18.71 -11.90
N GLU A 597 35.53 -19.33 -10.89
CA GLU A 597 34.50 -20.35 -11.05
C GLU A 597 33.08 -19.77 -11.05
N SER A 598 32.93 -18.44 -11.05
CA SER A 598 31.61 -17.80 -11.12
C SER A 598 31.01 -17.99 -12.51
N ILE A 599 29.99 -18.82 -12.59
CA ILE A 599 29.26 -19.11 -13.83
C ILE A 599 28.71 -17.84 -14.47
N THR A 600 28.11 -16.94 -13.68
CA THR A 600 27.56 -15.67 -14.17
C THR A 600 28.65 -14.78 -14.78
N THR A 601 29.78 -14.64 -14.10
CA THR A 601 30.91 -13.85 -14.60
C THR A 601 31.48 -14.44 -15.89
N CYS A 602 31.71 -15.76 -15.92
CA CYS A 602 32.22 -16.44 -17.13
C CYS A 602 31.26 -16.28 -18.34
N LEU A 603 29.93 -16.41 -18.12
CA LEU A 603 28.93 -16.17 -19.18
C LEU A 603 29.00 -14.72 -19.68
N SER A 604 29.08 -13.75 -18.77
CA SER A 604 29.16 -12.33 -19.16
C SER A 604 30.41 -11.98 -19.93
N LEU A 605 31.57 -12.51 -19.54
CA LEU A 605 32.83 -12.36 -20.29
C LEU A 605 32.74 -13.05 -21.64
N GLY A 606 32.20 -14.27 -21.71
CA GLY A 606 31.96 -14.96 -22.96
C GLY A 606 31.08 -14.15 -23.93
N HIS A 607 30.02 -13.55 -23.43
CA HIS A 607 29.16 -12.68 -24.23
C HIS A 607 29.87 -11.39 -24.69
N HIS A 608 30.71 -10.79 -23.83
CA HIS A 608 31.52 -9.65 -24.22
C HIS A 608 32.47 -9.98 -25.39
N PHE A 609 33.18 -11.11 -25.33
CA PHE A 609 34.07 -11.55 -26.41
C PHE A 609 33.28 -11.93 -27.67
N LEU A 610 32.09 -12.52 -27.54
CA LEU A 610 31.20 -12.80 -28.67
C LEU A 610 30.76 -11.52 -29.38
N GLU A 611 30.37 -10.48 -28.62
CA GLU A 611 30.00 -9.16 -29.17
C GLU A 611 31.17 -8.50 -29.93
N LYS A 612 32.39 -8.74 -29.50
CA LYS A 612 33.62 -8.30 -30.20
C LYS A 612 34.05 -9.22 -31.33
N SER A 613 33.30 -10.28 -31.61
CA SER A 613 33.64 -11.31 -32.61
C SER A 613 34.96 -12.09 -32.31
N GLU A 614 35.40 -12.06 -31.06
CA GLU A 614 36.55 -12.83 -30.56
C GLU A 614 36.10 -14.24 -30.15
N LEU A 615 35.74 -15.05 -31.15
CA LEU A 615 35.03 -16.32 -30.95
C LEU A 615 35.83 -17.35 -30.14
N ASP A 616 37.14 -17.38 -30.26
CA ASP A 616 37.99 -18.33 -29.51
C ASP A 616 38.02 -18.02 -28.01
N GLU A 617 38.15 -16.76 -27.66
CA GLU A 617 38.08 -16.34 -26.24
C GLU A 617 36.65 -16.53 -25.68
N ALA A 618 35.61 -16.23 -26.45
CA ALA A 618 34.22 -16.48 -26.04
C ALA A 618 34.01 -17.98 -25.73
N LEU A 619 34.43 -18.87 -26.63
CA LEU A 619 34.32 -20.34 -26.45
C LEU A 619 35.07 -20.82 -25.21
N LYS A 620 36.25 -20.30 -24.92
CA LYS A 620 37.03 -20.65 -23.72
C LYS A 620 36.23 -20.44 -22.43
N TYR A 621 35.56 -19.29 -22.31
CA TYR A 621 34.69 -18.99 -21.16
C TYR A 621 33.46 -19.88 -21.16
N TYR A 622 32.80 -20.11 -22.30
CA TYR A 622 31.63 -20.95 -22.40
C TYR A 622 31.90 -22.42 -22.09
N TYR A 623 33.03 -22.98 -22.52
CA TYR A 623 33.45 -24.36 -22.15
C TYR A 623 33.73 -24.45 -20.65
N LYS A 624 34.31 -23.42 -20.06
CA LYS A 624 34.49 -23.39 -18.61
C LYS A 624 33.13 -23.43 -17.89
N VAL A 625 32.13 -22.70 -18.39
CA VAL A 625 30.76 -22.78 -17.87
C VAL A 625 30.16 -24.16 -18.09
N ASP A 626 30.36 -24.78 -19.24
CA ASP A 626 29.86 -26.14 -19.53
C ASP A 626 30.40 -27.18 -18.54
N TYR A 627 31.66 -27.05 -18.16
CA TYR A 627 32.27 -27.89 -17.14
C TYR A 627 31.70 -27.64 -15.73
N LEU A 628 31.41 -26.38 -15.38
CA LEU A 628 30.92 -25.99 -14.04
C LEU A 628 29.41 -26.18 -13.85
N ASP A 629 28.62 -26.01 -14.91
CA ASP A 629 27.13 -25.98 -14.86
C ASP A 629 26.52 -27.28 -15.41
N THR A 630 26.70 -28.37 -14.70
CA THR A 630 26.20 -29.70 -15.10
C THR A 630 24.69 -29.89 -14.99
N LYS A 631 23.96 -28.93 -14.34
CA LYS A 631 22.52 -29.06 -14.09
C LYS A 631 21.63 -28.21 -15.00
N LYS A 632 22.05 -26.98 -15.28
CA LYS A 632 21.21 -26.00 -16.03
C LYS A 632 21.66 -25.81 -17.48
N HIS A 633 22.88 -26.27 -17.84
CA HIS A 633 23.42 -26.25 -19.18
C HIS A 633 23.34 -24.91 -19.91
N ARG A 634 23.56 -23.79 -19.15
CA ARG A 634 23.43 -22.42 -19.67
C ARG A 634 24.40 -22.06 -20.80
N SER A 635 25.49 -22.78 -20.89
CA SER A 635 26.51 -22.60 -21.92
C SER A 635 26.16 -23.23 -23.28
N TRP A 636 25.28 -24.22 -23.37
CA TRP A 636 25.05 -24.98 -24.59
C TRP A 636 24.58 -24.09 -25.76
N ARG A 637 23.64 -23.16 -25.53
CA ARG A 637 23.18 -22.23 -26.54
C ARG A 637 24.29 -21.32 -27.07
N PRO A 638 25.02 -20.59 -26.20
CA PRO A 638 26.10 -19.76 -26.67
C PRO A 638 27.25 -20.55 -27.30
N ILE A 639 27.59 -21.80 -26.86
CA ILE A 639 28.57 -22.63 -27.53
C ILE A 639 28.08 -23.01 -28.92
N ALA A 640 26.87 -23.49 -29.08
CA ALA A 640 26.28 -23.88 -30.36
C ALA A 640 26.32 -22.73 -31.37
N TRP A 641 25.89 -21.54 -30.95
CA TRP A 641 25.91 -20.36 -31.80
C TRP A 641 27.30 -19.86 -32.12
N CYS A 642 28.21 -19.80 -31.16
CA CYS A 642 29.58 -19.36 -31.33
C CYS A 642 30.38 -20.32 -32.28
N SER A 643 30.15 -21.63 -32.13
CA SER A 643 30.73 -22.64 -33.04
C SER A 643 30.19 -22.49 -34.46
N PHE A 644 28.90 -22.18 -34.64
CA PHE A 644 28.33 -21.88 -35.94
C PHE A 644 28.98 -20.63 -36.58
N LEU A 645 29.11 -19.53 -35.81
CA LEU A 645 29.79 -18.33 -36.27
C LEU A 645 31.25 -18.59 -36.67
N LYS A 646 31.95 -19.44 -35.93
CA LYS A 646 33.31 -19.85 -36.24
C LYS A 646 33.40 -20.71 -37.50
N GLY A 647 32.34 -21.41 -37.88
CA GLY A 647 32.30 -22.35 -39.00
C GLY A 647 32.56 -23.80 -38.58
N ASP A 648 32.64 -24.08 -37.29
CA ASP A 648 32.71 -25.43 -36.74
C ASP A 648 31.30 -26.04 -36.66
N PHE A 649 30.82 -26.48 -37.80
CA PHE A 649 29.47 -26.99 -37.97
C PHE A 649 29.22 -28.30 -37.21
N GLU A 650 30.24 -29.13 -37.06
CA GLU A 650 30.14 -30.39 -36.32
C GLU A 650 29.92 -30.13 -34.82
N GLN A 651 30.72 -29.27 -34.24
CA GLN A 651 30.57 -28.88 -32.84
C GLN A 651 29.21 -28.19 -32.59
N SER A 652 28.82 -27.27 -33.46
CA SER A 652 27.52 -26.58 -33.39
C SER A 652 26.36 -27.58 -33.43
N HIS A 653 26.41 -28.55 -34.34
CA HIS A 653 25.42 -29.61 -34.50
C HIS A 653 25.28 -30.44 -33.21
N ASN A 654 26.40 -30.88 -32.65
CA ASN A 654 26.40 -31.66 -31.42
C ASN A 654 25.75 -30.92 -30.25
N TYR A 655 25.95 -29.61 -30.12
CA TYR A 655 25.31 -28.83 -29.04
C TYR A 655 23.85 -28.52 -29.32
N TYR A 656 23.43 -28.27 -30.58
CA TYR A 656 22.00 -28.11 -30.89
C TYR A 656 21.23 -29.42 -30.67
N GLU A 657 21.81 -30.60 -31.00
CA GLU A 657 21.20 -31.89 -30.67
C GLU A 657 21.04 -32.09 -29.16
N LYS A 658 22.04 -31.73 -28.36
CA LYS A 658 21.94 -31.77 -26.89
C LYS A 658 20.82 -30.88 -26.41
N ILE A 659 20.65 -29.65 -26.98
CA ILE A 659 19.58 -28.71 -26.61
C ILE A 659 18.23 -29.32 -26.93
N ILE A 660 18.04 -29.86 -28.13
CA ILE A 660 16.75 -30.40 -28.58
C ILE A 660 16.35 -31.65 -27.80
N ASN A 661 17.31 -32.50 -27.45
CA ASN A 661 17.05 -33.79 -26.81
C ASN A 661 16.91 -33.67 -25.27
N ASN A 662 17.59 -32.71 -24.63
CA ASN A 662 17.70 -32.67 -23.17
C ASN A 662 17.07 -31.41 -22.52
N LEU A 663 16.79 -30.38 -23.33
CA LEU A 663 16.15 -29.14 -22.81
C LEU A 663 14.79 -28.97 -23.47
N THR A 664 14.05 -27.94 -23.00
CA THR A 664 12.85 -27.44 -23.71
C THR A 664 13.31 -26.47 -24.81
N PRO A 665 13.24 -26.82 -26.09
CA PRO A 665 13.75 -25.97 -27.16
C PRO A 665 12.84 -24.73 -27.34
N THR A 666 13.48 -23.59 -27.51
CA THR A 666 12.79 -22.31 -27.84
C THR A 666 12.63 -22.16 -29.35
N ALA A 667 11.87 -21.16 -29.79
CA ALA A 667 11.76 -20.81 -31.21
C ALA A 667 13.14 -20.47 -31.82
N HIS A 668 13.97 -19.73 -31.09
CA HIS A 668 15.32 -19.38 -31.54
C HIS A 668 16.30 -20.58 -31.60
N ASP A 669 16.11 -21.59 -30.75
CA ASP A 669 16.93 -22.81 -30.83
C ASP A 669 16.70 -23.53 -32.16
N TYR A 670 15.42 -23.67 -32.56
CA TYR A 670 15.08 -24.25 -33.86
C TYR A 670 15.49 -23.36 -35.05
N LEU A 671 15.35 -22.02 -34.90
CA LEU A 671 15.76 -21.07 -35.94
C LEU A 671 17.26 -21.17 -36.18
N ASN A 672 18.08 -21.09 -35.15
CA ASN A 672 19.53 -21.11 -35.25
C ASN A 672 20.04 -22.49 -35.71
N TYR A 673 19.39 -23.56 -35.26
CA TYR A 673 19.71 -24.90 -35.78
C TYR A 673 19.32 -25.02 -37.24
N GLY A 674 18.22 -24.42 -37.69
CA GLY A 674 17.85 -24.29 -39.09
C GLY A 674 18.92 -23.55 -39.92
N HIS A 675 19.50 -22.47 -39.37
CA HIS A 675 20.63 -21.74 -40.01
C HIS A 675 21.87 -22.65 -40.19
N LEU A 676 22.20 -23.43 -39.17
CA LEU A 676 23.31 -24.41 -39.26
C LEU A 676 23.04 -25.44 -40.36
N VAL A 677 21.84 -26.04 -40.37
CA VAL A 677 21.47 -27.06 -41.36
C VAL A 677 21.39 -26.45 -42.78
N LEU A 678 20.90 -25.20 -42.90
CA LEU A 678 20.90 -24.47 -44.18
C LEU A 678 22.33 -24.33 -44.75
N CYS A 679 23.30 -23.99 -43.92
CA CYS A 679 24.68 -23.82 -44.34
C CYS A 679 25.40 -25.14 -44.60
N SER A 680 25.04 -26.25 -43.92
CA SER A 680 25.71 -27.54 -44.03
C SER A 680 25.05 -28.51 -44.98
N GLN A 681 23.71 -28.51 -45.10
CA GLN A 681 22.93 -29.50 -45.86
C GLN A 681 22.02 -28.87 -46.92
N GLY A 682 21.94 -27.54 -46.95
CA GLY A 682 21.10 -26.81 -47.89
C GLY A 682 19.64 -26.62 -47.44
N VAL A 683 18.84 -26.01 -48.32
CA VAL A 683 17.49 -25.58 -48.03
C VAL A 683 16.56 -26.73 -47.61
N SER A 684 16.62 -27.86 -48.31
CA SER A 684 15.71 -28.99 -48.06
C SER A 684 15.82 -29.56 -46.65
N GLY A 685 17.02 -29.59 -46.05
CA GLY A 685 17.22 -30.05 -44.70
C GLY A 685 16.79 -29.03 -43.62
N ALA A 686 16.90 -27.74 -43.92
CA ALA A 686 16.64 -26.67 -42.99
C ALA A 686 15.14 -26.39 -42.76
N ILE A 687 14.31 -26.61 -43.78
CA ILE A 687 12.88 -26.22 -43.74
C ILE A 687 12.13 -26.80 -42.55
N ASP A 688 12.37 -28.06 -42.19
CA ASP A 688 11.67 -28.70 -41.05
C ASP A 688 11.99 -28.02 -39.72
N PHE A 689 13.23 -27.56 -39.54
CA PHE A 689 13.61 -26.82 -38.34
C PHE A 689 12.97 -25.41 -38.31
N TYR A 690 12.89 -24.75 -39.44
CA TYR A 690 12.25 -23.47 -39.56
C TYR A 690 10.71 -23.53 -39.34
N VAL A 691 10.07 -24.60 -39.81
CA VAL A 691 8.65 -24.86 -39.51
C VAL A 691 8.44 -25.06 -38.00
N LYS A 692 9.33 -25.83 -37.35
CA LYS A 692 9.28 -25.96 -35.87
C LYS A 692 9.50 -24.62 -35.15
N ALA A 693 10.41 -23.78 -35.67
CA ALA A 693 10.63 -22.44 -35.13
C ALA A 693 9.37 -21.57 -35.30
N LEU A 694 8.73 -21.57 -36.47
CA LEU A 694 7.51 -20.84 -36.77
C LEU A 694 6.35 -21.25 -35.83
N ASN A 695 6.17 -22.57 -35.62
CA ASN A 695 5.16 -23.10 -34.69
C ASN A 695 5.43 -22.60 -33.26
N LYS A 696 6.67 -22.51 -32.83
CA LYS A 696 7.05 -21.96 -31.53
C LYS A 696 6.93 -20.43 -31.43
N PHE A 697 6.84 -19.72 -32.56
CA PHE A 697 6.45 -18.31 -32.66
C PHE A 697 4.93 -18.11 -32.80
N ASP A 698 4.11 -19.08 -32.35
CA ASP A 698 2.65 -19.09 -32.42
C ASP A 698 2.12 -18.90 -33.87
N ASN A 699 2.83 -19.39 -34.86
CA ASN A 699 2.54 -19.25 -36.29
C ASN A 699 2.48 -17.78 -36.78
N LYS A 700 3.16 -16.84 -36.06
CA LYS A 700 3.22 -15.43 -36.47
C LYS A 700 4.31 -15.23 -37.51
N HIS A 701 3.92 -15.17 -38.78
CA HIS A 701 4.83 -15.04 -39.94
C HIS A 701 5.74 -13.81 -39.83
N GLU A 702 5.20 -12.65 -39.39
CA GLU A 702 5.99 -11.42 -39.23
C GLU A 702 7.11 -11.56 -38.20
N VAL A 703 6.80 -12.22 -37.06
CA VAL A 703 7.78 -12.41 -35.98
C VAL A 703 8.89 -13.35 -36.44
N PHE A 704 8.54 -14.44 -37.11
CA PHE A 704 9.50 -15.37 -37.69
C PHE A 704 10.39 -14.67 -38.73
N ALA A 705 9.80 -13.98 -39.71
CA ALA A 705 10.54 -13.29 -40.78
C ALA A 705 11.47 -12.22 -40.19
N LYS A 706 11.07 -11.49 -39.16
CA LYS A 706 11.92 -10.52 -38.49
C LYS A 706 13.10 -11.19 -37.79
N ALA A 707 12.87 -12.30 -37.08
CA ALA A 707 13.95 -13.06 -36.41
C ALA A 707 14.91 -13.68 -37.44
N PHE A 708 14.39 -14.29 -38.52
CA PHE A 708 15.19 -14.87 -39.59
C PHE A 708 16.07 -13.83 -40.30
N ASN A 709 15.49 -12.66 -40.64
CA ASN A 709 16.23 -11.61 -41.33
C ASN A 709 17.24 -10.88 -40.42
N ALA A 710 17.12 -10.97 -39.10
CA ALA A 710 18.13 -10.44 -38.17
C ALA A 710 19.49 -11.09 -38.38
N ASP A 711 19.52 -12.36 -38.74
CA ASP A 711 20.74 -13.14 -38.96
C ASP A 711 21.16 -13.19 -40.47
N ALA A 712 20.52 -12.42 -41.34
CA ALA A 712 20.75 -12.43 -42.77
C ALA A 712 22.23 -12.15 -43.15
N LEU A 713 22.90 -11.23 -42.47
CA LEU A 713 24.32 -10.92 -42.69
C LEU A 713 25.21 -12.09 -42.33
N VAL A 714 24.93 -12.78 -41.23
CA VAL A 714 25.64 -13.98 -40.79
C VAL A 714 25.51 -15.09 -41.83
N LEU A 715 24.29 -15.31 -42.34
CA LEU A 715 24.04 -16.29 -43.40
C LEU A 715 24.77 -15.95 -44.71
N LYS A 716 24.82 -14.67 -45.09
CA LYS A 716 25.61 -14.20 -46.23
C LYS A 716 27.08 -14.52 -46.08
N ASP A 717 27.65 -14.25 -44.91
CA ASP A 717 29.06 -14.53 -44.61
C ASP A 717 29.40 -16.04 -44.67
N LYS A 718 28.38 -16.90 -44.48
CA LYS A 718 28.47 -18.36 -44.64
C LYS A 718 28.13 -18.83 -46.04
N GLY A 719 27.96 -17.92 -47.01
CA GLY A 719 27.80 -18.25 -48.42
C GLY A 719 26.35 -18.43 -48.89
N ILE A 720 25.37 -18.06 -48.11
CA ILE A 720 23.96 -18.08 -48.54
C ILE A 720 23.63 -16.82 -49.32
N ASP A 721 23.04 -16.99 -50.52
CA ASP A 721 22.60 -15.87 -51.34
C ASP A 721 21.43 -15.13 -50.70
N MET A 722 21.62 -13.82 -50.52
CA MET A 722 20.59 -12.93 -49.94
C MET A 722 19.25 -12.92 -50.71
N ALA A 723 19.32 -13.14 -52.02
CA ALA A 723 18.14 -13.22 -52.87
C ALA A 723 17.28 -14.47 -52.58
N SER A 724 17.88 -15.50 -52.02
CA SER A 724 17.18 -16.75 -51.67
C SER A 724 16.44 -16.68 -50.33
N LEU A 725 16.78 -15.73 -49.45
CA LEU A 725 16.21 -15.67 -48.09
C LEU A 725 14.66 -15.47 -48.07
N PRO A 726 14.08 -14.57 -48.89
CA PRO A 726 12.61 -14.45 -48.99
C PRO A 726 11.95 -15.75 -49.47
N LEU A 727 12.56 -16.45 -50.43
CA LEU A 727 12.03 -17.70 -50.96
C LEU A 727 12.10 -18.85 -49.93
N ILE A 728 13.08 -18.83 -49.04
CA ILE A 728 13.14 -19.77 -47.92
C ILE A 728 12.00 -19.49 -46.95
N CYS A 729 11.76 -18.22 -46.59
CA CYS A 729 10.64 -17.86 -45.73
C CYS A 729 9.29 -18.28 -46.36
N ASP A 730 9.04 -17.97 -47.62
CA ASP A 730 7.81 -18.35 -48.32
C ASP A 730 7.63 -19.88 -48.34
N THR A 731 8.72 -20.63 -48.55
CA THR A 731 8.70 -22.09 -48.53
C THR A 731 8.32 -22.63 -47.13
N VAL A 732 8.83 -22.01 -46.06
CA VAL A 732 8.48 -22.36 -44.68
C VAL A 732 6.98 -22.10 -44.43
N PHE A 733 6.49 -20.95 -44.88
CA PHE A 733 5.07 -20.59 -44.70
C PHE A 733 4.14 -21.55 -45.46
N LEU A 734 4.45 -21.83 -46.73
CA LEU A 734 3.71 -22.79 -47.54
C LEU A 734 3.68 -24.19 -46.94
N LYS A 735 4.85 -24.69 -46.45
CA LYS A 735 4.93 -26.01 -45.84
C LYS A 735 4.18 -26.11 -44.52
N ASN A 736 4.13 -25.02 -43.74
CA ASN A 736 3.37 -24.94 -42.51
C ASN A 736 1.85 -24.94 -42.78
N GLU A 737 1.39 -24.30 -43.86
CA GLU A 737 -0.02 -24.33 -44.27
C GLU A 737 -0.46 -25.73 -44.78
N GLN A 738 0.45 -26.49 -45.41
CA GLN A 738 0.15 -27.83 -45.89
C GLN A 738 0.11 -28.89 -44.79
N ASN A 739 0.80 -28.67 -43.66
CA ASN A 739 0.85 -29.57 -42.52
C ASN A 739 0.63 -28.78 -41.22
N PRO A 740 -0.59 -28.28 -40.94
CA PRO A 740 -0.89 -27.61 -39.67
C PRO A 740 -0.85 -28.64 -38.53
N GLN A 741 0.18 -28.52 -37.68
CA GLN A 741 0.27 -29.30 -36.41
C GLN A 741 -0.48 -28.58 -35.30
#